data_f2311c1411e361bd09ab1cc5e89615ff
#
_entry.id   f2311c1411e361bd09ab1cc5e89615ff
#
_cell.length_a   1.000
_cell.length_b   1.000
_cell.length_c   1.000
_cell.angle_alpha   90.00
_cell.angle_beta   90.00
_cell.angle_gamma   90.00
#
_symmetry.space_group_name_H-M   'P 1'
#
loop_
_entity.id
_entity.type
_entity.pdbx_description
1 polymer ?
#
loop_
_entity_poly.entity_id
_entity_poly.type
_entity_poly.pdbx_seq_one_letter_code
_entity_poly.pdbx_strand_id
1 'polypeptide(L)'
;LGYNKNFEKLLGFVTSDYFMLSDQDDFWLPNKVEESYKKITSEKLNLVCSDLEVVDKNLNTIHPSMWEYWPDYNIKEKIKKSRDYRSCLMTNCITGCTTIVNSKLIEKLLPLPGYPIVHDWWIGLVAGSCGEIGYIETPLIKYRQHGNNQIGYVTTKTIFKFTRGLRRHLITNHIQILEVLKKRMDVLNPELEPIINDGITYLKSILNVKFIVLKSKKPFKNLYRYEDDKYIKQFSLMYNYPLFAHIYRIFYVINVKLFKEKIGMKQLAKKILQTYLPKVYAPIHNYRNKKQMEANGGLQYNYDVNIEDYKKLVDQMYDNFEKPEKKSTFVPYNEKPYEKTEKDVKIITHYLPQYHSFKENDEWWGKGFTEWNNVTKAFPHFVGQMQPKLPHDIGFYDLSQKENIKKQIELAKQYGIYGWSIYYYWFDRHRLMEKPLDIILENKDLDINFCINWANENWSKRWDGGDKEILMAQNYEEEKLIYCIKDMEKYIRDERYIKIDGKPLIIVYKPTLIPNVKIMIENWRNYLREVGIGEAYIMGVKTFDITDEYKNIFDGFVPPFGMEIKVMNNQLKFFNKNFKGVVYDYKRMVDEKTYLRPFDHKLYRGIFPAWDNSPRRQFTPDIFWGSTPKLYETWLEDLVKETLENDELDDKMIFVNAWNEWAEGACLEPDRNYGYAYIQATRNVLEKYKRK
;
A
#
# COMPACT_ATOMS: atom_id res chain seq x y z
N LEU A 1 7.07 -1.68 -32.21
CA LEU A 1 8.15 -2.69 -32.43
C LEU A 1 8.99 -2.93 -31.17
N GLY A 2 9.02 -2.05 -30.20
CA GLY A 2 9.92 -2.05 -29.04
C GLY A 2 11.36 -1.64 -29.41
N TYR A 3 12.13 -1.18 -28.40
CA TYR A 3 13.43 -0.54 -28.63
C TYR A 3 14.45 -1.49 -29.30
N ASN A 4 14.58 -2.73 -28.90
CA ASN A 4 15.53 -3.68 -29.52
C ASN A 4 15.26 -3.87 -31.03
N LYS A 5 14.00 -4.02 -31.43
CA LYS A 5 13.62 -4.20 -32.83
C LYS A 5 13.81 -2.92 -33.66
N ASN A 6 13.69 -1.74 -33.05
CA ASN A 6 13.99 -0.48 -33.72
C ASN A 6 15.49 -0.37 -34.00
N PHE A 7 16.34 -0.63 -33.00
CA PHE A 7 17.80 -0.62 -33.20
C PHE A 7 18.26 -1.72 -34.15
N GLU A 8 17.69 -2.93 -34.10
CA GLU A 8 17.96 -4.01 -35.04
C GLU A 8 17.75 -3.54 -36.50
N LYS A 9 16.63 -2.87 -36.74
CA LYS A 9 16.35 -2.32 -38.08
C LYS A 9 17.32 -1.19 -38.47
N LEU A 10 17.67 -0.30 -37.56
CA LEU A 10 18.60 0.80 -37.80
C LEU A 10 20.02 0.31 -38.10
N LEU A 11 20.49 -0.73 -37.40
CA LEU A 11 21.78 -1.34 -37.65
C LEU A 11 21.91 -1.91 -39.07
N GLY A 12 20.82 -2.37 -39.66
CA GLY A 12 20.78 -2.83 -41.07
C GLY A 12 21.00 -1.75 -42.10
N PHE A 13 20.93 -0.45 -41.75
CA PHE A 13 21.18 0.68 -42.63
C PHE A 13 22.58 1.30 -42.49
N VAL A 14 23.41 0.80 -41.56
CA VAL A 14 24.76 1.36 -41.34
C VAL A 14 25.65 1.01 -42.53
N THR A 15 26.24 2.03 -43.16
CA THR A 15 27.19 1.90 -44.29
C THR A 15 28.60 2.45 -43.97
N SER A 16 28.72 3.17 -42.83
CA SER A 16 29.99 3.76 -42.38
C SER A 16 30.85 2.79 -41.57
N ASP A 17 32.18 3.05 -41.47
CA ASP A 17 33.09 2.23 -40.69
C ASP A 17 32.81 2.19 -39.20
N TYR A 18 32.12 3.22 -38.68
CA TYR A 18 31.75 3.33 -37.30
C TYR A 18 30.32 3.88 -37.19
N PHE A 19 29.59 3.51 -36.14
CA PHE A 19 28.28 4.07 -35.84
C PHE A 19 28.16 4.45 -34.38
N MET A 20 27.27 5.35 -34.08
CA MET A 20 26.92 5.80 -32.72
C MET A 20 25.41 5.63 -32.49
N LEU A 21 25.05 5.26 -31.27
CA LEU A 21 23.66 5.20 -30.87
C LEU A 21 23.23 6.56 -30.30
N SER A 22 22.01 6.95 -30.58
CA SER A 22 21.43 8.22 -30.12
C SER A 22 20.00 8.00 -29.65
N ASP A 23 19.72 8.43 -28.42
CA ASP A 23 18.37 8.58 -27.94
C ASP A 23 17.85 9.97 -28.33
N GLN A 24 16.56 10.09 -28.59
CA GLN A 24 15.96 11.31 -29.18
C GLN A 24 15.86 12.48 -28.18
N ASP A 25 16.01 12.20 -26.90
CA ASP A 25 15.82 13.10 -25.76
C ASP A 25 17.13 13.53 -25.09
N ASP A 26 18.27 13.02 -25.53
CA ASP A 26 19.58 13.36 -25.01
C ASP A 26 20.27 14.52 -25.73
N PHE A 27 21.18 15.20 -25.03
CA PHE A 27 21.94 16.31 -25.59
C PHE A 27 23.42 15.95 -25.71
N TRP A 28 23.93 15.87 -26.93
CA TRP A 28 25.35 15.58 -27.21
C TRP A 28 26.21 16.83 -27.03
N LEU A 29 27.32 16.70 -26.32
CA LEU A 29 28.30 17.78 -26.24
C LEU A 29 29.04 17.92 -27.59
N PRO A 30 29.49 19.13 -27.95
CA PRO A 30 30.08 19.40 -29.27
C PRO A 30 31.28 18.52 -29.63
N ASN A 31 32.09 18.14 -28.67
CA ASN A 31 33.29 17.32 -28.82
C ASN A 31 33.03 15.80 -28.78
N LYS A 32 31.79 15.35 -28.60
CA LYS A 32 31.48 13.92 -28.40
C LYS A 32 31.96 13.05 -29.56
N VAL A 33 31.65 13.43 -30.78
CA VAL A 33 31.99 12.64 -31.97
C VAL A 33 33.51 12.59 -32.13
N GLU A 34 34.19 13.71 -32.04
CA GLU A 34 35.64 13.84 -32.21
C GLU A 34 36.41 13.01 -31.17
N GLU A 35 36.13 13.17 -29.89
CA GLU A 35 36.79 12.46 -28.80
C GLU A 35 36.57 10.96 -28.88
N SER A 36 35.35 10.54 -29.19
CA SER A 36 34.99 9.12 -29.33
C SER A 36 35.69 8.50 -30.54
N TYR A 37 35.68 9.18 -31.69
CA TYR A 37 36.34 8.70 -32.92
C TYR A 37 37.86 8.64 -32.79
N LYS A 38 38.48 9.66 -32.21
CA LYS A 38 39.92 9.68 -31.93
C LYS A 38 40.33 8.49 -31.07
N LYS A 39 39.58 8.20 -30.02
CA LYS A 39 39.87 7.10 -29.10
C LYS A 39 39.73 5.74 -29.78
N ILE A 40 38.63 5.49 -30.47
CA ILE A 40 38.37 4.17 -31.08
C ILE A 40 39.39 3.85 -32.20
N THR A 41 39.81 4.86 -32.95
CA THR A 41 40.79 4.71 -34.06
C THR A 41 42.20 4.60 -33.56
N SER A 42 42.63 5.44 -32.61
CA SER A 42 44.03 5.42 -32.11
C SER A 42 44.37 4.14 -31.35
N GLU A 43 43.42 3.60 -30.58
CA GLU A 43 43.59 2.37 -29.80
C GLU A 43 43.09 1.11 -30.55
N LYS A 44 42.56 1.23 -31.76
CA LYS A 44 42.00 0.15 -32.59
C LYS A 44 40.97 -0.71 -31.88
N LEU A 45 40.04 -0.05 -31.18
CA LEU A 45 39.02 -0.68 -30.34
C LEU A 45 37.77 -1.08 -31.12
N ASN A 46 37.01 -2.01 -30.59
CA ASN A 46 35.72 -2.43 -31.13
C ASN A 46 34.55 -1.54 -30.69
N LEU A 47 34.65 -1.01 -29.49
CA LEU A 47 33.67 -0.11 -28.89
C LEU A 47 34.36 0.88 -27.96
N VAL A 48 33.91 2.10 -27.95
CA VAL A 48 34.25 3.08 -26.91
C VAL A 48 32.95 3.64 -26.32
N CYS A 49 32.88 3.76 -25.00
CA CYS A 49 31.79 4.49 -24.33
C CYS A 49 32.33 5.59 -23.40
N SER A 50 31.58 6.66 -23.25
CA SER A 50 31.92 7.76 -22.35
C SER A 50 31.08 7.72 -21.07
N ASP A 51 31.53 8.47 -20.06
CA ASP A 51 30.64 8.86 -18.98
C ASP A 51 29.56 9.84 -19.51
N LEU A 52 28.55 10.11 -18.69
CA LEU A 52 27.48 11.04 -19.00
C LEU A 52 27.08 11.89 -17.78
N GLU A 53 26.62 13.11 -18.03
CA GLU A 53 26.01 13.99 -17.04
C GLU A 53 24.51 13.74 -16.99
N VAL A 54 23.95 13.53 -15.81
CA VAL A 54 22.49 13.37 -15.63
C VAL A 54 21.85 14.74 -15.42
N VAL A 55 20.86 15.07 -16.25
CA VAL A 55 20.18 16.38 -16.22
C VAL A 55 18.66 16.24 -16.13
N ASP A 56 18.00 17.28 -15.66
CA ASP A 56 16.53 17.37 -15.68
C ASP A 56 16.00 17.74 -17.07
N LYS A 57 14.68 17.87 -17.20
CA LYS A 57 14.01 18.26 -18.47
C LYS A 57 14.50 19.61 -19.03
N ASN A 58 15.04 20.47 -18.18
CA ASN A 58 15.52 21.82 -18.54
C ASN A 58 17.06 21.87 -18.71
N LEU A 59 17.75 20.72 -18.72
CA LEU A 59 19.20 20.57 -18.79
C LEU A 59 19.97 21.03 -17.54
N ASN A 60 19.30 21.21 -16.40
CA ASN A 60 19.99 21.47 -15.15
C ASN A 60 20.61 20.18 -14.61
N THR A 61 21.85 20.25 -14.13
CA THR A 61 22.61 19.10 -13.64
C THR A 61 21.96 18.49 -12.39
N ILE A 62 21.56 17.24 -12.48
CA ILE A 62 21.15 16.41 -11.35
C ILE A 62 22.38 15.74 -10.73
N HIS A 63 23.26 15.20 -11.60
CA HIS A 63 24.54 14.61 -11.20
C HIS A 63 25.59 14.77 -12.31
N PRO A 64 26.81 15.23 -11.99
CA PRO A 64 27.82 15.51 -13.01
C PRO A 64 28.43 14.25 -13.67
N SER A 65 28.33 13.10 -13.07
CA SER A 65 28.88 11.82 -13.58
C SER A 65 27.96 10.67 -13.21
N MET A 66 27.52 9.91 -14.19
CA MET A 66 26.74 8.69 -13.96
C MET A 66 27.60 7.61 -13.29
N TRP A 67 28.85 7.48 -13.66
CA TRP A 67 29.76 6.49 -13.12
C TRP A 67 30.13 6.74 -11.66
N GLU A 68 30.12 7.97 -11.19
CA GLU A 68 30.33 8.33 -9.78
C GLU A 68 29.02 8.25 -8.98
N TYR A 69 27.88 8.39 -9.64
CA TYR A 69 26.57 8.35 -8.99
C TYR A 69 26.18 6.95 -8.50
N TRP A 70 26.64 5.90 -9.17
CA TRP A 70 26.36 4.52 -8.78
C TRP A 70 27.55 3.87 -8.06
N PRO A 71 27.82 4.25 -6.80
CA PRO A 71 28.98 3.76 -6.05
C PRO A 71 28.93 2.24 -5.82
N ASP A 72 27.73 1.63 -5.84
CA ASP A 72 27.57 0.19 -5.64
C ASP A 72 27.93 -0.65 -6.86
N TYR A 73 27.84 -0.07 -8.03
CA TYR A 73 28.27 -0.75 -9.26
C TYR A 73 29.74 -0.54 -9.54
N ASN A 74 30.38 0.42 -8.87
CA ASN A 74 31.79 0.81 -9.06
C ASN A 74 32.22 0.71 -10.52
N ILE A 75 31.39 1.26 -11.42
CA ILE A 75 31.54 1.14 -12.88
C ILE A 75 32.93 1.61 -13.30
N LYS A 76 33.38 2.72 -12.74
CA LYS A 76 34.69 3.30 -13.02
C LYS A 76 35.84 2.34 -12.72
N GLU A 77 35.79 1.63 -11.58
CA GLU A 77 36.81 0.63 -11.21
C GLU A 77 36.72 -0.65 -12.03
N LYS A 78 35.50 -1.11 -12.35
CA LYS A 78 35.26 -2.26 -13.20
C LYS A 78 35.83 -2.02 -14.60
N ILE A 79 35.55 -0.85 -15.15
CA ILE A 79 36.03 -0.38 -16.44
C ILE A 79 37.56 -0.29 -16.46
N LYS A 80 38.22 0.22 -15.40
CA LYS A 80 39.66 0.32 -15.29
C LYS A 80 40.35 -1.02 -15.18
N LYS A 81 39.76 -2.00 -14.48
CA LYS A 81 40.34 -3.33 -14.21
C LYS A 81 40.12 -4.33 -15.33
N SER A 82 39.14 -4.11 -16.21
CA SER A 82 38.74 -5.07 -17.24
C SER A 82 38.30 -4.37 -18.51
N ARG A 83 39.18 -4.34 -19.51
CA ARG A 83 38.84 -3.96 -20.89
C ARG A 83 38.07 -5.08 -21.61
N ASP A 84 37.84 -6.19 -20.93
CA ASP A 84 37.12 -7.31 -21.49
C ASP A 84 35.64 -7.36 -21.10
N TYR A 85 34.87 -8.11 -21.86
CA TYR A 85 33.43 -8.26 -21.78
C TYR A 85 32.92 -8.91 -20.50
N ARG A 86 33.76 -9.52 -19.69
CA ARG A 86 33.37 -10.28 -18.49
C ARG A 86 32.79 -9.34 -17.41
N SER A 87 33.16 -8.07 -17.44
CA SER A 87 32.55 -7.07 -16.57
C SER A 87 31.05 -6.81 -16.88
N CYS A 88 30.65 -7.07 -18.15
CA CYS A 88 29.29 -6.88 -18.63
C CYS A 88 28.45 -8.17 -18.60
N LEU A 89 28.98 -9.31 -18.15
CA LEU A 89 28.29 -10.61 -18.27
C LEU A 89 26.94 -10.65 -17.55
N MET A 90 26.86 -10.09 -16.37
CA MET A 90 25.63 -10.10 -15.54
C MET A 90 25.07 -8.72 -15.26
N THR A 91 25.73 -7.66 -15.69
CA THR A 91 25.32 -6.28 -15.43
C THR A 91 25.61 -5.45 -16.67
N ASN A 92 24.64 -4.68 -17.15
CA ASN A 92 24.89 -3.75 -18.23
C ASN A 92 25.77 -2.59 -17.72
N CYS A 93 26.99 -2.52 -18.24
CA CYS A 93 27.94 -1.43 -17.94
C CYS A 93 28.06 -0.44 -19.11
N ILE A 94 27.35 -0.66 -20.19
CA ILE A 94 27.37 0.15 -21.42
C ILE A 94 26.05 0.90 -21.54
N THR A 95 26.12 2.20 -21.70
CA THR A 95 24.94 3.03 -21.99
C THR A 95 24.93 3.37 -23.47
N GLY A 96 23.89 2.98 -24.19
CA GLY A 96 23.81 3.04 -25.66
C GLY A 96 24.15 4.41 -26.22
N CYS A 97 23.51 5.45 -25.71
CA CYS A 97 23.72 6.83 -26.19
C CYS A 97 25.15 7.37 -25.97
N THR A 98 26.02 6.68 -25.19
CA THR A 98 27.41 7.08 -24.98
C THR A 98 28.41 6.40 -25.91
N THR A 99 27.94 5.49 -26.79
CA THR A 99 28.83 4.58 -27.51
C THR A 99 29.18 5.03 -28.92
N ILE A 100 30.42 4.69 -29.36
CA ILE A 100 30.84 4.52 -30.76
C ILE A 100 31.28 3.10 -30.95
N VAL A 101 30.86 2.47 -32.05
CA VAL A 101 31.05 1.04 -32.33
C VAL A 101 31.60 0.82 -33.75
N ASN A 102 32.51 -0.13 -33.90
CA ASN A 102 33.03 -0.54 -35.21
C ASN A 102 31.95 -1.34 -35.96
N SER A 103 31.59 -0.89 -37.16
CA SER A 103 30.55 -1.51 -37.98
C SER A 103 30.83 -2.94 -38.43
N LYS A 104 32.07 -3.38 -38.41
CA LYS A 104 32.45 -4.78 -38.67
C LYS A 104 31.83 -5.79 -37.72
N LEU A 105 31.31 -5.30 -36.61
CA LEU A 105 30.58 -6.15 -35.65
C LEU A 105 29.12 -6.40 -36.04
N ILE A 106 28.54 -5.67 -37.00
CA ILE A 106 27.10 -5.72 -37.31
C ILE A 106 26.63 -7.13 -37.65
N GLU A 107 27.37 -7.86 -38.45
CA GLU A 107 27.03 -9.24 -38.81
C GLU A 107 26.95 -10.18 -37.60
N LYS A 108 27.78 -9.94 -36.57
CA LYS A 108 27.76 -10.70 -35.31
C LYS A 108 26.68 -10.18 -34.32
N LEU A 109 26.33 -8.92 -34.42
CA LEU A 109 25.31 -8.32 -33.58
C LEU A 109 23.91 -8.80 -33.95
N LEU A 110 23.65 -9.01 -35.23
CA LEU A 110 22.32 -9.36 -35.72
C LEU A 110 22.06 -10.90 -35.76
N PRO A 111 20.83 -11.33 -35.46
CA PRO A 111 19.74 -10.55 -34.90
C PRO A 111 20.01 -10.20 -33.42
N LEU A 112 19.46 -9.05 -32.96
CA LEU A 112 19.56 -8.68 -31.55
C LEU A 112 18.80 -9.69 -30.67
N PRO A 113 19.31 -10.06 -29.50
CA PRO A 113 18.57 -10.91 -28.56
C PRO A 113 17.34 -10.17 -28.02
N GLY A 114 16.32 -10.95 -27.68
CA GLY A 114 15.14 -10.42 -26.99
C GLY A 114 15.37 -10.15 -25.51
N TYR A 115 14.31 -9.60 -24.85
CA TYR A 115 14.29 -9.48 -23.39
C TYR A 115 14.80 -10.78 -22.70
N PRO A 116 15.62 -10.72 -21.64
CA PRO A 116 15.90 -9.51 -20.81
C PRO A 116 17.15 -8.71 -21.22
N ILE A 117 17.82 -9.03 -22.33
CA ILE A 117 19.03 -8.33 -22.77
C ILE A 117 18.64 -7.17 -23.67
N VAL A 118 19.05 -5.95 -23.32
CA VAL A 118 18.84 -4.73 -24.12
C VAL A 118 19.97 -4.58 -25.16
N HIS A 119 19.71 -3.83 -26.23
CA HIS A 119 20.59 -3.68 -27.39
C HIS A 119 22.02 -3.23 -27.03
N ASP A 120 22.16 -2.23 -26.17
CA ASP A 120 23.45 -1.68 -25.77
C ASP A 120 24.28 -2.68 -24.92
N TRP A 121 23.60 -3.41 -24.03
CA TRP A 121 24.24 -4.50 -23.28
C TRP A 121 24.76 -5.60 -24.22
N TRP A 122 23.95 -6.01 -25.20
CA TRP A 122 24.36 -7.01 -26.20
C TRP A 122 25.55 -6.54 -27.05
N ILE A 123 25.50 -5.28 -27.51
CA ILE A 123 26.61 -4.68 -28.28
C ILE A 123 27.90 -4.70 -27.47
N GLY A 124 27.86 -4.36 -26.19
CA GLY A 124 29.01 -4.42 -25.30
C GLY A 124 29.57 -5.83 -25.13
N LEU A 125 28.71 -6.83 -24.95
CA LEU A 125 29.13 -8.23 -24.83
C LEU A 125 29.79 -8.75 -26.11
N VAL A 126 29.24 -8.49 -27.29
CA VAL A 126 29.81 -8.92 -28.57
C VAL A 126 31.09 -8.16 -28.89
N ALA A 127 31.10 -6.83 -28.67
CA ALA A 127 32.30 -6.01 -28.90
C ALA A 127 33.48 -6.50 -28.04
N GLY A 128 33.25 -6.77 -26.77
CA GLY A 128 34.27 -7.28 -25.86
C GLY A 128 34.66 -8.74 -26.12
N SER A 129 33.74 -9.55 -26.64
CA SER A 129 34.08 -10.93 -27.07
C SER A 129 34.98 -10.97 -28.31
N CYS A 130 34.92 -9.91 -29.14
CA CYS A 130 35.70 -9.81 -30.39
C CYS A 130 36.98 -8.98 -30.26
N GLY A 131 37.21 -8.33 -29.13
CA GLY A 131 38.38 -7.49 -28.88
C GLY A 131 38.25 -6.62 -27.66
N GLU A 132 38.94 -5.49 -27.62
CA GLU A 132 38.95 -4.59 -26.46
C GLU A 132 37.84 -3.50 -26.54
N ILE A 133 37.35 -3.10 -25.38
CA ILE A 133 36.46 -1.97 -25.18
C ILE A 133 37.21 -0.80 -24.55
N GLY A 134 37.01 0.41 -25.08
CA GLY A 134 37.62 1.64 -24.54
C GLY A 134 36.61 2.49 -23.73
N TYR A 135 37.15 3.36 -22.90
CA TYR A 135 36.37 4.21 -22.03
C TYR A 135 36.90 5.63 -22.00
N ILE A 136 35.99 6.62 -21.96
CA ILE A 136 36.27 8.05 -21.80
C ILE A 136 35.67 8.48 -20.47
N GLU A 137 36.50 8.89 -19.51
CA GLU A 137 36.05 9.25 -18.16
C GLU A 137 35.31 10.62 -18.11
N THR A 138 35.45 11.43 -19.16
CA THR A 138 34.76 12.70 -19.26
C THR A 138 33.35 12.51 -19.79
N PRO A 139 32.32 13.08 -19.17
CA PRO A 139 30.98 13.11 -19.72
C PRO A 139 30.97 13.78 -21.10
N LEU A 140 30.44 13.12 -22.12
CA LEU A 140 30.31 13.64 -23.48
C LEU A 140 28.85 13.81 -23.90
N ILE A 141 27.91 13.57 -22.98
CA ILE A 141 26.47 13.65 -23.20
C ILE A 141 25.75 14.11 -21.94
N LYS A 142 24.68 14.90 -22.11
CA LYS A 142 23.73 15.21 -21.06
C LYS A 142 22.51 14.31 -21.22
N TYR A 143 22.39 13.39 -20.30
CA TYR A 143 21.33 12.38 -20.26
C TYR A 143 20.11 12.95 -19.55
N ARG A 144 19.02 13.14 -20.32
CA ARG A 144 17.84 13.83 -19.83
C ARG A 144 16.90 12.90 -19.08
N GLN A 145 16.50 13.31 -17.87
CA GLN A 145 15.52 12.61 -17.05
C GLN A 145 14.17 13.31 -17.07
N HIS A 146 13.15 12.60 -17.50
CA HIS A 146 11.76 13.04 -17.45
C HIS A 146 10.83 11.86 -17.12
N GLY A 147 9.56 12.12 -16.74
CA GLY A 147 8.64 11.08 -16.26
C GLY A 147 8.31 9.96 -17.26
N ASN A 148 8.67 10.12 -18.54
CA ASN A 148 8.35 9.19 -19.63
C ASN A 148 9.58 8.40 -20.14
N ASN A 149 10.73 8.44 -19.47
CA ASN A 149 11.87 7.60 -19.86
C ASN A 149 11.51 6.12 -19.75
N GLN A 150 11.73 5.33 -20.79
CA GLN A 150 11.48 3.87 -20.78
C GLN A 150 12.44 3.14 -19.86
N ILE A 151 13.72 3.56 -19.85
CA ILE A 151 14.75 3.10 -18.93
C ILE A 151 15.32 4.38 -18.32
N GLY A 152 14.81 4.78 -17.15
CA GLY A 152 15.23 6.01 -16.51
C GLY A 152 16.31 5.76 -15.48
N TYR A 153 16.94 6.86 -15.09
CA TYR A 153 17.77 6.95 -13.91
C TYR A 153 17.09 6.35 -12.69
N VAL A 154 17.64 5.27 -12.16
CA VAL A 154 17.06 4.56 -11.02
C VAL A 154 17.39 5.32 -9.74
N THR A 155 16.41 6.04 -9.21
CA THR A 155 16.56 6.64 -7.88
C THR A 155 16.73 5.55 -6.82
N THR A 156 17.45 5.84 -5.74
CA THR A 156 17.64 4.97 -4.57
C THR A 156 16.35 4.32 -4.04
N LYS A 157 15.18 4.84 -4.38
CA LYS A 157 13.87 4.26 -4.05
C LYS A 157 13.59 2.91 -4.73
N THR A 158 14.14 2.67 -5.92
CA THR A 158 13.87 1.46 -6.72
C THR A 158 14.71 0.25 -6.26
N ILE A 159 15.91 0.49 -5.72
CA ILE A 159 16.82 -0.57 -5.22
C ILE A 159 16.26 -1.27 -3.97
N PHE A 160 15.26 -0.69 -3.30
CA PHE A 160 14.82 -1.08 -1.96
C PHE A 160 13.63 -2.04 -1.87
N LYS A 161 13.15 -2.61 -2.97
CA LYS A 161 12.02 -3.55 -2.96
C LYS A 161 12.44 -5.03 -2.90
N PHE A 162 13.41 -5.40 -2.05
CA PHE A 162 13.82 -6.80 -1.89
C PHE A 162 12.84 -7.59 -1.01
N THR A 163 11.75 -8.07 -1.60
CA THR A 163 10.87 -9.09 -1.02
C THR A 163 11.34 -10.49 -1.43
N ARG A 164 10.80 -11.55 -0.81
CA ARG A 164 11.04 -12.94 -1.24
C ARG A 164 10.67 -13.16 -2.71
N GLY A 165 9.61 -12.48 -3.18
CA GLY A 165 9.19 -12.48 -4.58
C GLY A 165 10.22 -11.83 -5.49
N LEU A 166 10.79 -10.69 -5.11
CA LEU A 166 11.84 -10.03 -5.90
C LEU A 166 13.13 -10.83 -5.98
N ARG A 167 13.54 -11.52 -4.88
CA ARG A 167 14.69 -12.45 -4.93
C ARG A 167 14.45 -13.53 -5.98
N ARG A 168 13.28 -14.15 -5.98
CA ARG A 168 12.91 -15.18 -6.96
C ARG A 168 12.91 -14.60 -8.37
N HIS A 169 12.33 -13.44 -8.55
CA HIS A 169 12.30 -12.72 -9.82
C HIS A 169 13.71 -12.40 -10.35
N LEU A 170 14.60 -11.87 -9.52
CA LEU A 170 15.99 -11.57 -9.92
C LEU A 170 16.76 -12.83 -10.30
N ILE A 171 16.66 -13.90 -9.53
CA ILE A 171 17.30 -15.17 -9.85
C ILE A 171 16.75 -15.72 -11.18
N THR A 172 15.43 -15.67 -11.38
CA THR A 172 14.80 -16.10 -12.63
C THR A 172 15.26 -15.26 -13.81
N ASN A 173 15.33 -13.94 -13.64
CA ASN A 173 15.82 -13.02 -14.67
C ASN A 173 17.29 -13.31 -15.05
N HIS A 174 18.16 -13.54 -14.06
CA HIS A 174 19.56 -13.92 -14.30
C HIS A 174 19.67 -15.28 -15.02
N ILE A 175 18.82 -16.24 -14.69
CA ILE A 175 18.76 -17.52 -15.44
C ILE A 175 18.37 -17.25 -16.89
N GLN A 176 17.36 -16.43 -17.15
CA GLN A 176 16.93 -16.07 -18.50
C GLN A 176 18.04 -15.38 -19.30
N ILE A 177 18.78 -14.45 -18.70
CA ILE A 177 19.95 -13.81 -19.31
C ILE A 177 20.94 -14.86 -19.76
N LEU A 178 21.36 -15.77 -18.87
CA LEU A 178 22.34 -16.80 -19.17
C LEU A 178 21.83 -17.79 -20.23
N GLU A 179 20.55 -18.12 -20.25
CA GLU A 179 19.93 -18.97 -21.27
C GLU A 179 19.91 -18.31 -22.66
N VAL A 180 19.69 -16.99 -22.70
CA VAL A 180 19.79 -16.19 -23.94
C VAL A 180 21.24 -16.17 -24.43
N LEU A 181 22.21 -15.92 -23.55
CA LEU A 181 23.63 -15.92 -23.91
C LEU A 181 24.09 -17.30 -24.41
N LYS A 182 23.64 -18.38 -23.77
CA LYS A 182 23.93 -19.75 -24.20
C LYS A 182 23.46 -20.04 -25.62
N LYS A 183 22.36 -19.49 -26.07
CA LYS A 183 21.84 -19.64 -27.45
C LYS A 183 22.64 -18.86 -28.48
N ARG A 184 23.48 -17.94 -28.04
CA ARG A 184 24.29 -17.08 -28.92
C ARG A 184 25.80 -17.28 -28.71
N MET A 185 26.20 -18.49 -28.33
CA MET A 185 27.61 -18.85 -28.19
C MET A 185 28.37 -18.85 -29.54
N ASP A 186 27.66 -18.82 -30.66
CA ASP A 186 28.20 -18.67 -32.01
C ASP A 186 28.97 -17.37 -32.23
N VAL A 187 28.59 -16.29 -31.48
CA VAL A 187 29.23 -14.98 -31.60
C VAL A 187 29.94 -14.52 -30.33
N LEU A 188 29.83 -15.25 -29.23
CA LEU A 188 30.48 -14.95 -27.96
C LEU A 188 31.77 -15.75 -27.80
N ASN A 189 32.67 -15.29 -26.91
CA ASN A 189 33.90 -16.01 -26.62
C ASN A 189 33.59 -17.37 -25.98
N PRO A 190 34.15 -18.48 -26.53
CA PRO A 190 33.89 -19.84 -26.05
C PRO A 190 34.23 -20.07 -24.56
N GLU A 191 35.14 -19.31 -23.98
CA GLU A 191 35.48 -19.37 -22.55
C GLU A 191 34.27 -19.06 -21.63
N LEU A 192 33.22 -18.43 -22.15
CA LEU A 192 32.01 -18.15 -21.41
C LEU A 192 31.11 -19.37 -21.22
N GLU A 193 31.18 -20.35 -22.09
CA GLU A 193 30.25 -21.48 -22.09
C GLU A 193 30.25 -22.27 -20.76
N PRO A 194 31.39 -22.67 -20.20
CA PRO A 194 31.41 -23.34 -18.90
C PRO A 194 30.90 -22.42 -17.77
N ILE A 195 31.23 -21.12 -17.83
CA ILE A 195 30.77 -20.15 -16.82
C ILE A 195 29.24 -20.01 -16.85
N ILE A 196 28.65 -19.92 -18.04
CA ILE A 196 27.22 -19.82 -18.27
C ILE A 196 26.51 -21.09 -17.79
N ASN A 197 27.00 -22.27 -18.16
CA ASN A 197 26.40 -23.55 -17.77
C ASN A 197 26.43 -23.77 -16.24
N ASP A 198 27.58 -23.52 -15.63
CA ASP A 198 27.75 -23.59 -14.17
C ASP A 198 26.84 -22.57 -13.47
N GLY A 199 26.74 -21.37 -14.03
CA GLY A 199 25.90 -20.30 -13.52
C GLY A 199 24.40 -20.66 -13.54
N ILE A 200 23.90 -21.17 -14.65
CA ILE A 200 22.53 -21.66 -14.80
C ILE A 200 22.24 -22.74 -13.75
N THR A 201 23.11 -23.73 -13.65
CA THR A 201 22.98 -24.86 -12.71
C THR A 201 22.95 -24.37 -11.27
N TYR A 202 23.85 -23.46 -10.91
CA TYR A 202 23.93 -22.84 -9.59
C TYR A 202 22.68 -22.06 -9.26
N LEU A 203 22.24 -21.14 -10.14
CA LEU A 203 21.06 -20.28 -9.91
C LEU A 203 19.76 -21.10 -9.82
N LYS A 204 19.59 -22.11 -10.69
CA LYS A 204 18.46 -23.06 -10.60
C LYS A 204 18.47 -23.82 -9.28
N SER A 205 19.67 -24.20 -8.80
CA SER A 205 19.78 -24.91 -7.52
C SER A 205 19.40 -24.10 -6.30
N ILE A 206 19.60 -22.77 -6.31
CA ILE A 206 19.24 -21.88 -5.19
C ILE A 206 17.81 -21.33 -5.29
N LEU A 207 17.20 -21.36 -6.47
CA LEU A 207 15.84 -20.89 -6.69
C LEU A 207 14.81 -21.70 -5.88
N ASN A 208 15.02 -23.00 -5.74
CA ASN A 208 14.09 -23.95 -5.11
C ASN A 208 14.37 -24.20 -3.61
N VAL A 209 15.35 -23.55 -3.03
CA VAL A 209 15.73 -23.77 -1.61
C VAL A 209 14.86 -22.95 -0.68
N LYS A 210 14.12 -23.63 0.21
CA LYS A 210 13.30 -22.98 1.26
C LYS A 210 14.11 -22.58 2.50
N PHE A 211 15.26 -23.20 2.77
CA PHE A 211 16.10 -23.02 3.95
C PHE A 211 17.55 -22.72 3.60
N ILE A 212 18.33 -22.25 4.58
CA ILE A 212 19.75 -21.94 4.45
C ILE A 212 20.54 -23.18 4.10
N VAL A 213 21.16 -23.22 2.93
CA VAL A 213 22.09 -24.27 2.52
C VAL A 213 23.41 -23.61 2.13
N LEU A 214 24.49 -24.03 2.76
CA LEU A 214 25.84 -23.64 2.41
C LEU A 214 26.20 -24.29 1.07
N LYS A 215 26.11 -23.53 -0.04
CA LYS A 215 26.53 -23.97 -1.37
C LYS A 215 27.87 -23.34 -1.74
N SER A 216 28.63 -24.04 -2.61
CA SER A 216 29.87 -23.52 -3.16
C SER A 216 29.66 -22.12 -3.76
N LYS A 217 30.54 -21.18 -3.44
CA LYS A 217 30.57 -19.82 -3.98
C LYS A 217 31.29 -19.71 -5.31
N LYS A 218 31.95 -20.81 -5.79
CA LYS A 218 32.77 -20.80 -7.00
C LYS A 218 31.99 -20.38 -8.24
N PRO A 219 30.82 -20.94 -8.57
CA PRO A 219 30.06 -20.50 -9.73
C PRO A 219 29.63 -19.03 -9.63
N PHE A 220 29.25 -18.55 -8.43
CA PHE A 220 28.91 -17.16 -8.23
C PHE A 220 30.09 -16.23 -8.48
N LYS A 221 31.28 -16.57 -7.96
CA LYS A 221 32.52 -15.81 -8.23
C LYS A 221 32.89 -15.78 -9.70
N ASN A 222 32.66 -16.83 -10.43
CA ASN A 222 32.93 -16.89 -11.86
C ASN A 222 32.00 -15.99 -12.67
N LEU A 223 30.70 -15.94 -12.32
CA LEU A 223 29.71 -15.05 -12.95
C LEU A 223 30.00 -13.57 -12.73
N TYR A 224 30.50 -13.23 -11.53
CA TYR A 224 30.76 -11.85 -11.10
C TYR A 224 32.27 -11.61 -10.88
N ARG A 225 33.08 -12.12 -11.75
CA ARG A 225 34.56 -12.20 -11.61
C ARG A 225 35.25 -10.87 -11.33
N TYR A 226 34.70 -9.78 -11.88
CA TYR A 226 35.28 -8.45 -11.77
C TYR A 226 34.61 -7.56 -10.72
N GLU A 227 33.69 -8.14 -9.95
CA GLU A 227 33.12 -7.45 -8.82
C GLU A 227 34.09 -7.41 -7.63
N ASP A 228 34.04 -6.34 -6.84
CA ASP A 228 34.79 -6.26 -5.58
C ASP A 228 34.46 -7.48 -4.69
N ASP A 229 35.50 -8.05 -4.03
CA ASP A 229 35.31 -9.18 -3.11
C ASP A 229 34.31 -8.90 -2.00
N LYS A 230 34.19 -7.65 -1.57
CA LYS A 230 33.17 -7.20 -0.63
C LYS A 230 31.79 -7.28 -1.25
N TYR A 231 31.62 -6.84 -2.49
CA TYR A 231 30.38 -6.89 -3.25
C TYR A 231 29.97 -8.34 -3.56
N ILE A 232 30.90 -9.18 -4.00
CA ILE A 232 30.67 -10.62 -4.22
C ILE A 232 30.23 -11.31 -2.93
N LYS A 233 30.85 -11.00 -1.79
CA LYS A 233 30.43 -11.53 -0.49
C LYS A 233 29.02 -11.10 -0.13
N GLN A 234 28.68 -9.84 -0.32
CA GLN A 234 27.38 -9.26 -0.01
C GLN A 234 26.28 -9.84 -0.91
N PHE A 235 26.51 -9.90 -2.22
CA PHE A 235 25.56 -10.50 -3.17
C PHE A 235 25.37 -11.99 -2.92
N SER A 236 26.45 -12.72 -2.68
CA SER A 236 26.40 -14.14 -2.33
C SER A 236 25.60 -14.38 -1.04
N LEU A 237 25.74 -13.50 -0.03
CA LEU A 237 24.95 -13.56 1.19
C LEU A 237 23.46 -13.25 0.91
N MET A 238 23.16 -12.27 0.08
CA MET A 238 21.79 -11.94 -0.31
C MET A 238 21.08 -13.09 -1.02
N TYR A 239 21.77 -13.77 -1.95
CA TYR A 239 21.20 -14.89 -2.69
C TYR A 239 21.02 -16.14 -1.84
N ASN A 240 22.00 -16.45 -1.00
CA ASN A 240 22.00 -17.69 -0.21
C ASN A 240 21.26 -17.55 1.14
N TYR A 241 21.12 -16.32 1.67
CA TYR A 241 20.55 -16.07 3.00
C TYR A 241 19.53 -14.91 2.95
N PRO A 242 18.25 -15.18 2.73
CA PRO A 242 17.23 -14.16 2.60
C PRO A 242 17.13 -13.16 3.78
N LEU A 243 17.47 -13.61 5.00
CA LEU A 243 17.47 -12.74 6.19
C LEU A 243 18.59 -11.69 6.11
N PHE A 244 19.76 -12.04 5.58
CA PHE A 244 20.89 -11.11 5.40
C PHE A 244 20.59 -10.06 4.32
N ALA A 245 19.77 -10.36 3.32
CA ALA A 245 19.33 -9.38 2.34
C ALA A 245 18.58 -8.22 2.99
N HIS A 246 17.79 -8.50 4.03
CA HIS A 246 17.08 -7.45 4.80
C HIS A 246 18.03 -6.65 5.68
N ILE A 247 18.99 -7.29 6.34
CA ILE A 247 19.98 -6.64 7.21
C ILE A 247 20.91 -5.75 6.38
N TYR A 248 21.40 -6.24 5.25
CA TYR A 248 22.26 -5.48 4.33
C TYR A 248 21.59 -4.22 3.80
N ARG A 249 20.33 -4.32 3.45
CA ARG A 249 19.49 -3.22 3.03
C ARG A 249 19.42 -2.08 4.05
N ILE A 250 19.30 -2.43 5.33
CA ILE A 250 19.31 -1.46 6.44
C ILE A 250 20.67 -0.75 6.52
N PHE A 251 21.77 -1.50 6.44
CA PHE A 251 23.13 -0.96 6.49
C PHE A 251 23.47 -0.07 5.29
N TYR A 252 23.02 -0.46 4.08
CA TYR A 252 23.25 0.33 2.87
C TYR A 252 22.53 1.68 2.90
N VAL A 253 21.28 1.71 3.29
CA VAL A 253 20.52 2.97 3.43
C VAL A 253 21.15 3.89 4.49
N ILE A 254 21.65 3.32 5.57
CA ILE A 254 22.36 4.07 6.61
C ILE A 254 23.59 4.75 6.01
N ASN A 255 24.41 4.02 5.24
CA ASN A 255 25.64 4.57 4.66
C ASN A 255 25.39 5.64 3.58
N VAL A 256 24.48 5.38 2.62
CA VAL A 256 24.23 6.31 1.49
C VAL A 256 23.54 7.59 1.94
N LYS A 257 22.61 7.54 2.90
CA LYS A 257 21.90 8.74 3.39
C LYS A 257 22.67 9.55 4.40
N LEU A 258 23.52 8.93 5.23
CA LEU A 258 24.42 9.66 6.14
C LEU A 258 25.40 10.55 5.37
N PHE A 259 25.84 10.12 4.17
CA PHE A 259 26.75 10.91 3.34
C PHE A 259 26.07 12.05 2.56
N LYS A 260 24.79 11.93 2.21
CA LYS A 260 24.10 12.92 1.34
C LYS A 260 23.24 13.98 2.05
N GLU A 261 22.65 13.69 3.19
CA GLU A 261 21.58 14.55 3.74
C GLU A 261 21.89 15.21 5.09
N LYS A 262 23.06 15.09 5.70
CA LYS A 262 23.36 15.61 7.07
C LYS A 262 22.24 15.33 8.10
N ILE A 263 21.48 14.27 7.91
CA ILE A 263 20.36 13.89 8.78
C ILE A 263 20.90 13.03 9.93
N GLY A 264 20.53 13.35 11.16
CA GLY A 264 20.95 12.58 12.34
C GLY A 264 20.51 11.10 12.26
N MET A 265 21.39 10.18 12.67
CA MET A 265 21.20 8.71 12.59
C MET A 265 19.83 8.21 13.09
N LYS A 266 19.25 8.87 14.10
CA LYS A 266 17.95 8.50 14.65
C LYS A 266 16.76 8.78 13.71
N GLN A 267 16.78 9.93 13.02
CA GLN A 267 15.73 10.29 12.04
C GLN A 267 15.79 9.42 10.79
N LEU A 268 17.00 9.09 10.34
CA LEU A 268 17.22 8.20 9.21
C LEU A 268 16.74 6.77 9.50
N ALA A 269 17.09 6.22 10.67
CA ALA A 269 16.63 4.88 11.07
C ALA A 269 15.10 4.81 11.19
N LYS A 270 14.45 5.87 11.68
CA LYS A 270 12.99 5.99 11.75
C LYS A 270 12.37 5.95 10.35
N LYS A 271 12.89 6.76 9.42
CA LYS A 271 12.39 6.86 8.03
C LYS A 271 12.58 5.55 7.26
N ILE A 272 13.68 4.83 7.52
CA ILE A 272 13.97 3.52 6.92
C ILE A 272 13.01 2.45 7.42
N LEU A 273 12.82 2.35 8.73
CA LEU A 273 11.93 1.37 9.33
C LEU A 273 10.47 1.62 8.92
N GLN A 274 10.03 2.88 8.87
CA GLN A 274 8.68 3.24 8.40
C GLN A 274 8.44 2.85 6.94
N THR A 275 9.41 3.15 6.08
CA THR A 275 9.24 3.02 4.62
C THR A 275 9.44 1.59 4.13
N TYR A 276 10.39 0.85 4.71
CA TYR A 276 10.86 -0.42 4.12
C TYR A 276 10.57 -1.67 4.96
N LEU A 277 10.24 -1.51 6.22
CA LEU A 277 9.90 -2.62 7.11
C LEU A 277 8.66 -2.27 7.96
N PRO A 278 7.52 -1.93 7.35
CA PRO A 278 6.33 -1.52 8.10
C PRO A 278 5.85 -2.61 9.06
N LYS A 279 5.95 -3.89 8.68
CA LYS A 279 5.62 -5.03 9.57
C LYS A 279 6.57 -5.20 10.77
N VAL A 280 7.79 -4.68 10.66
CA VAL A 280 8.78 -4.64 11.76
C VAL A 280 8.73 -3.29 12.46
N TYR A 281 8.46 -2.21 11.68
CA TYR A 281 8.35 -0.86 12.20
C TYR A 281 7.13 -0.70 13.11
N ALA A 282 5.96 -1.19 12.73
CA ALA A 282 4.76 -1.02 13.53
C ALA A 282 4.90 -1.63 14.94
N PRO A 283 5.36 -2.87 15.13
CA PRO A 283 5.65 -3.40 16.47
C PRO A 283 6.81 -2.67 17.16
N ILE A 284 7.90 -2.30 16.44
CA ILE A 284 9.03 -1.56 17.01
C ILE A 284 8.64 -0.10 17.28
N HIS A 285 7.83 0.52 16.45
CA HIS A 285 7.32 1.87 16.67
C HIS A 285 6.36 1.89 17.84
N ASN A 286 5.46 0.93 17.93
CA ASN A 286 4.58 0.74 19.07
C ASN A 286 5.39 0.40 20.34
N TYR A 287 6.40 -0.46 20.24
CA TYR A 287 7.33 -0.77 21.34
C TYR A 287 8.24 0.43 21.68
N ARG A 288 8.74 1.20 20.69
CA ARG A 288 9.54 2.42 20.93
C ARG A 288 8.68 3.58 21.38
N ASN A 289 7.49 3.78 20.85
CA ASN A 289 6.54 4.75 21.40
C ASN A 289 6.19 4.38 22.82
N LYS A 290 5.99 3.08 23.11
CA LYS A 290 5.83 2.57 24.46
C LYS A 290 7.08 2.79 25.30
N LYS A 291 8.30 2.50 24.81
CA LYS A 291 9.58 2.79 25.52
C LYS A 291 9.95 4.27 25.54
N GLN A 292 9.59 5.07 24.57
CA GLN A 292 9.81 6.50 24.55
C GLN A 292 8.74 7.23 25.38
N MET A 293 7.55 6.66 25.45
CA MET A 293 6.53 7.00 26.43
C MET A 293 6.99 6.55 27.84
N GLU A 294 7.64 5.39 27.99
CA GLU A 294 8.25 4.91 29.23
C GLU A 294 9.51 5.71 29.61
N ALA A 295 10.33 6.16 28.66
CA ALA A 295 11.53 6.95 28.89
C ALA A 295 11.27 8.47 29.06
N ASN A 296 10.13 8.98 28.57
CA ASN A 296 9.63 10.34 28.82
C ASN A 296 8.61 10.37 29.99
N GLY A 297 8.65 9.38 30.90
CA GLY A 297 7.73 9.28 32.04
C GLY A 297 6.54 8.33 31.79
N GLY A 298 6.54 7.58 30.66
CA GLY A 298 5.51 6.61 30.30
C GLY A 298 4.16 7.24 29.90
N LEU A 299 3.21 6.39 29.46
CA LEU A 299 1.80 6.75 29.54
C LEU A 299 1.50 6.92 31.02
N GLN A 300 1.52 8.15 31.52
CA GLN A 300 1.20 8.43 32.90
C GLN A 300 -0.31 8.37 33.07
N TYR A 301 -0.75 7.45 33.89
CA TYR A 301 -2.13 7.34 34.28
C TYR A 301 -2.29 7.96 35.66
N ASN A 302 -3.13 8.99 35.75
CA ASN A 302 -3.49 9.57 37.03
C ASN A 302 -4.63 8.77 37.66
N TYR A 303 -4.36 8.09 38.78
CA TYR A 303 -5.35 7.34 39.56
C TYR A 303 -5.83 8.09 40.79
N ASP A 304 -5.56 9.38 40.87
CA ASP A 304 -5.99 10.23 41.98
C ASP A 304 -7.48 10.62 41.78
N VAL A 305 -8.36 9.66 41.96
CA VAL A 305 -9.80 9.81 41.91
C VAL A 305 -10.33 9.98 43.32
N ASN A 306 -11.20 10.98 43.50
CA ASN A 306 -11.84 11.30 44.79
C ASN A 306 -13.34 10.91 44.78
N ILE A 307 -14.00 11.08 45.91
CA ILE A 307 -15.43 10.75 46.07
C ILE A 307 -16.35 11.54 45.11
N GLU A 308 -15.97 12.74 44.76
CA GLU A 308 -16.71 13.59 43.81
C GLU A 308 -16.60 13.06 42.37
N ASP A 309 -15.46 12.52 42.00
CA ASP A 309 -15.26 11.86 40.70
C ASP A 309 -16.16 10.63 40.57
N TYR A 310 -16.32 9.84 41.66
CA TYR A 310 -17.23 8.70 41.67
C TYR A 310 -18.72 9.14 41.67
N LYS A 311 -19.08 10.23 42.36
CA LYS A 311 -20.45 10.79 42.29
C LYS A 311 -20.76 11.19 40.85
N LYS A 312 -19.89 11.94 40.17
CA LYS A 312 -20.08 12.32 38.77
C LYS A 312 -20.30 11.10 37.88
N LEU A 313 -19.54 10.01 38.10
CA LEU A 313 -19.73 8.76 37.36
C LEU A 313 -21.12 8.18 37.58
N VAL A 314 -21.57 8.12 38.84
CA VAL A 314 -22.87 7.58 39.22
C VAL A 314 -23.99 8.45 38.65
N ASP A 315 -23.90 9.78 38.80
CA ASP A 315 -24.87 10.74 38.26
C ASP A 315 -25.00 10.62 36.74
N GLN A 316 -23.86 10.49 36.05
CA GLN A 316 -23.80 10.27 34.61
C GLN A 316 -24.45 8.94 34.19
N MET A 317 -24.26 7.87 34.96
CA MET A 317 -24.93 6.59 34.71
C MET A 317 -26.46 6.73 34.89
N TYR A 318 -26.93 7.38 35.95
CA TYR A 318 -28.36 7.62 36.18
C TYR A 318 -28.98 8.48 35.07
N ASP A 319 -28.31 9.55 34.66
CA ASP A 319 -28.78 10.42 33.58
C ASP A 319 -28.94 9.65 32.25
N ASN A 320 -28.12 8.63 32.01
CA ASN A 320 -28.23 7.79 30.81
C ASN A 320 -29.43 6.83 30.86
N PHE A 321 -29.86 6.42 32.05
CA PHE A 321 -30.95 5.45 32.22
C PHE A 321 -32.32 6.07 32.34
N GLU A 322 -32.44 7.22 33.09
CA GLU A 322 -33.76 7.69 33.44
C GLU A 322 -34.45 8.57 32.40
N LYS A 323 -33.77 9.53 31.79
CA LYS A 323 -34.39 10.52 30.87
C LYS A 323 -33.40 11.13 29.91
N PRO A 324 -32.91 10.39 28.91
CA PRO A 324 -31.94 10.95 27.96
C PRO A 324 -32.44 12.20 27.24
N GLU A 325 -33.73 12.33 26.97
CA GLU A 325 -34.36 13.45 26.26
C GLU A 325 -34.31 14.78 27.03
N LYS A 326 -33.99 14.74 28.33
CA LYS A 326 -33.85 15.97 29.15
C LYS A 326 -32.48 16.61 29.05
N LYS A 327 -31.50 15.95 28.46
CA LYS A 327 -30.15 16.51 28.27
C LYS A 327 -30.20 17.64 27.24
N SER A 328 -29.54 18.74 27.54
CA SER A 328 -29.37 19.87 26.59
C SER A 328 -28.65 19.48 25.30
N THR A 329 -27.91 18.36 25.32
CA THR A 329 -27.17 17.82 24.17
C THR A 329 -27.97 16.83 23.33
N PHE A 330 -29.15 16.42 23.83
CA PHE A 330 -30.01 15.47 23.14
C PHE A 330 -30.76 16.15 22.00
N VAL A 331 -30.66 15.57 20.79
CA VAL A 331 -31.39 16.02 19.61
C VAL A 331 -32.51 15.00 19.31
N PRO A 332 -33.79 15.42 19.26
CA PRO A 332 -34.89 14.52 18.93
C PRO A 332 -34.89 14.12 17.45
N TYR A 333 -35.74 13.14 17.12
CA TYR A 333 -35.97 12.73 15.74
C TYR A 333 -36.49 13.90 14.89
N ASN A 334 -35.97 13.98 13.65
CA ASN A 334 -36.42 15.01 12.72
C ASN A 334 -37.47 14.42 11.77
N GLU A 335 -38.72 14.86 11.96
CA GLU A 335 -39.88 14.39 11.19
C GLU A 335 -39.84 14.81 9.71
N LYS A 336 -39.09 15.87 9.37
CA LYS A 336 -39.01 16.36 8.00
C LYS A 336 -38.13 15.43 7.15
N PRO A 337 -38.66 14.83 6.06
CA PRO A 337 -37.84 13.98 5.16
C PRO A 337 -36.67 14.73 4.54
N TYR A 338 -35.54 14.05 4.37
CA TYR A 338 -34.43 14.59 3.60
C TYR A 338 -34.74 14.50 2.10
N GLU A 339 -34.71 15.61 1.42
CA GLU A 339 -34.91 15.69 -0.01
C GLU A 339 -33.56 15.51 -0.73
N LYS A 340 -33.31 14.30 -1.22
CA LYS A 340 -32.07 13.95 -1.94
C LYS A 340 -32.07 14.55 -3.35
N THR A 341 -30.89 14.99 -3.82
CA THR A 341 -30.65 15.33 -5.24
C THR A 341 -29.54 14.45 -5.80
N GLU A 342 -29.49 14.29 -7.13
CA GLU A 342 -28.45 13.52 -7.82
C GLU A 342 -27.05 14.13 -7.68
N LYS A 343 -26.97 15.43 -7.41
CA LYS A 343 -25.73 16.18 -7.27
C LYS A 343 -25.19 16.23 -5.84
N ASP A 344 -25.91 15.67 -4.87
CA ASP A 344 -25.47 15.63 -3.46
C ASP A 344 -24.22 14.77 -3.31
N VAL A 345 -23.35 15.16 -2.37
CA VAL A 345 -22.24 14.29 -1.95
C VAL A 345 -22.84 13.01 -1.36
N LYS A 346 -22.38 11.87 -1.85
CA LYS A 346 -22.87 10.55 -1.42
C LYS A 346 -22.20 10.14 -0.12
N ILE A 347 -22.94 10.13 0.97
CA ILE A 347 -22.48 9.62 2.27
C ILE A 347 -22.70 8.11 2.30
N ILE A 348 -21.62 7.33 2.33
CA ILE A 348 -21.62 5.87 2.40
C ILE A 348 -21.13 5.48 3.78
N THR A 349 -21.91 4.72 4.53
CA THR A 349 -21.52 4.29 5.88
C THR A 349 -21.08 2.83 5.87
N HIS A 350 -20.00 2.49 6.58
CA HIS A 350 -19.68 1.10 6.83
C HIS A 350 -20.75 0.46 7.70
N TYR A 351 -21.09 -0.80 7.40
CA TYR A 351 -22.18 -1.52 8.05
C TYR A 351 -21.70 -2.87 8.56
N LEU A 352 -21.84 -3.08 9.89
CA LEU A 352 -21.48 -4.32 10.55
C LEU A 352 -22.69 -5.26 10.64
N PRO A 353 -22.64 -6.48 10.04
CA PRO A 353 -23.76 -7.42 10.07
C PRO A 353 -23.82 -8.28 11.34
N GLN A 354 -22.97 -8.11 12.34
CA GLN A 354 -22.77 -9.03 13.49
C GLN A 354 -23.80 -8.88 14.64
N TYR A 355 -24.97 -8.32 14.39
CA TYR A 355 -26.01 -8.17 15.40
C TYR A 355 -27.09 -9.24 15.31
N HIS A 356 -26.69 -10.49 15.06
CA HIS A 356 -27.52 -11.69 15.12
C HIS A 356 -26.67 -12.88 15.52
N SER A 357 -27.29 -13.90 16.13
CA SER A 357 -26.58 -15.16 16.44
C SER A 357 -26.36 -15.99 15.20
N PHE A 358 -25.22 -16.67 15.11
CA PHE A 358 -24.91 -17.65 14.09
C PHE A 358 -23.98 -18.73 14.68
N LYS A 359 -23.91 -19.86 14.01
CA LYS A 359 -23.31 -21.08 14.52
C LYS A 359 -21.87 -20.88 15.02
N GLU A 360 -21.02 -20.23 14.25
CA GLU A 360 -19.61 -20.05 14.57
C GLU A 360 -19.42 -19.12 15.78
N ASN A 361 -20.23 -18.06 15.92
CA ASN A 361 -20.21 -17.22 17.09
C ASN A 361 -20.63 -18.00 18.36
N ASP A 362 -21.65 -18.85 18.23
CA ASP A 362 -22.12 -19.70 19.33
C ASP A 362 -21.02 -20.68 19.80
N GLU A 363 -20.26 -21.24 18.86
CA GLU A 363 -19.14 -22.14 19.13
C GLU A 363 -17.93 -21.41 19.76
N TRP A 364 -17.63 -20.19 19.30
CA TRP A 364 -16.43 -19.45 19.73
C TRP A 364 -16.62 -18.65 21.02
N TRP A 365 -17.83 -18.09 21.22
CA TRP A 365 -18.10 -17.09 22.26
C TRP A 365 -19.23 -17.48 23.19
N GLY A 366 -19.90 -18.58 22.94
CA GLY A 366 -21.04 -19.08 23.69
C GLY A 366 -22.38 -18.81 23.04
N LYS A 367 -23.33 -19.70 23.31
CA LYS A 367 -24.66 -19.71 22.69
C LYS A 367 -25.40 -18.37 22.82
N GLY A 368 -25.89 -17.86 21.68
CA GLY A 368 -26.64 -16.60 21.61
C GLY A 368 -25.74 -15.35 21.58
N PHE A 369 -24.45 -15.50 21.33
CA PHE A 369 -23.53 -14.37 21.23
C PHE A 369 -23.86 -13.50 20.01
N THR A 370 -23.90 -12.20 20.24
CA THR A 370 -23.97 -11.15 19.23
C THR A 370 -23.03 -10.00 19.64
N GLU A 371 -22.82 -9.01 18.79
CA GLU A 371 -22.00 -7.85 19.11
C GLU A 371 -22.53 -7.05 20.32
N TRP A 372 -23.82 -7.17 20.63
CA TRP A 372 -24.40 -6.56 21.84
C TRP A 372 -23.76 -7.07 23.14
N ASN A 373 -23.26 -8.30 23.16
CA ASN A 373 -22.54 -8.83 24.32
C ASN A 373 -21.26 -8.03 24.62
N ASN A 374 -20.57 -7.57 23.56
CA ASN A 374 -19.41 -6.69 23.70
C ASN A 374 -19.83 -5.29 24.18
N VAL A 375 -20.84 -4.70 23.57
CA VAL A 375 -21.34 -3.36 23.91
C VAL A 375 -21.76 -3.28 25.38
N THR A 376 -22.57 -4.23 25.83
CA THR A 376 -23.18 -4.17 27.19
C THR A 376 -22.21 -4.48 28.33
N LYS A 377 -21.08 -5.19 28.07
CA LYS A 377 -20.06 -5.45 29.10
C LYS A 377 -19.11 -4.27 29.34
N ALA A 378 -19.20 -3.21 28.53
CA ALA A 378 -18.33 -2.06 28.65
C ALA A 378 -18.59 -1.27 29.94
N PHE A 379 -17.52 -0.67 30.47
CA PHE A 379 -17.59 0.23 31.62
C PHE A 379 -16.59 1.38 31.47
N PRO A 380 -16.82 2.51 32.13
CA PRO A 380 -15.90 3.64 32.08
C PRO A 380 -14.57 3.33 32.75
N HIS A 381 -13.46 3.66 32.10
CA HIS A 381 -12.11 3.50 32.61
C HIS A 381 -11.58 4.77 33.30
N PHE A 382 -12.10 5.93 32.91
CA PHE A 382 -11.68 7.23 33.41
C PHE A 382 -12.86 8.19 33.54
N VAL A 383 -12.68 9.28 34.28
CA VAL A 383 -13.71 10.29 34.56
C VAL A 383 -14.13 10.96 33.23
N GLY A 384 -15.43 10.94 32.95
CA GLY A 384 -16.03 11.53 31.75
C GLY A 384 -16.14 10.59 30.56
N GLN A 385 -15.58 9.35 30.61
CA GLN A 385 -15.81 8.36 29.57
C GLN A 385 -17.25 7.86 29.59
N MET A 386 -17.91 7.90 28.43
CA MET A 386 -19.32 7.54 28.24
C MET A 386 -19.44 6.08 27.78
N GLN A 387 -19.42 5.15 28.75
CA GLN A 387 -19.61 3.71 28.51
C GLN A 387 -20.61 3.12 29.51
N PRO A 388 -21.39 2.10 29.12
CA PRO A 388 -21.61 1.64 27.75
C PRO A 388 -22.34 2.67 26.89
N LYS A 389 -22.01 2.74 25.58
CA LYS A 389 -22.78 3.51 24.61
C LYS A 389 -23.98 2.67 24.17
N LEU A 390 -25.18 3.11 24.50
CA LEU A 390 -26.40 2.32 24.30
C LEU A 390 -27.33 2.96 23.26
N PRO A 391 -28.05 2.14 22.48
CA PRO A 391 -28.99 2.62 21.48
C PRO A 391 -30.20 3.29 22.15
N HIS A 392 -30.78 4.29 21.44
CA HIS A 392 -31.99 4.94 21.84
C HIS A 392 -33.21 4.27 21.21
N ASP A 393 -33.78 4.79 20.13
CA ASP A 393 -35.08 4.35 19.60
C ASP A 393 -35.08 3.00 18.88
N ILE A 394 -33.93 2.63 18.27
CA ILE A 394 -33.83 1.38 17.52
C ILE A 394 -33.61 0.14 18.39
N GLY A 395 -33.27 0.35 19.67
CA GLY A 395 -33.07 -0.72 20.66
C GLY A 395 -31.93 -1.68 20.31
N PHE A 396 -31.91 -2.80 21.03
CA PHE A 396 -30.97 -3.91 20.79
C PHE A 396 -31.54 -4.84 19.73
N TYR A 397 -31.38 -4.47 18.48
CA TYR A 397 -31.97 -5.17 17.33
C TYR A 397 -31.26 -6.48 16.99
N ASP A 398 -31.99 -7.39 16.32
CA ASP A 398 -31.48 -8.60 15.69
C ASP A 398 -31.57 -8.45 14.17
N LEU A 399 -30.40 -8.47 13.50
CA LEU A 399 -30.31 -8.31 12.05
C LEU A 399 -30.71 -9.56 11.25
N SER A 400 -31.11 -10.63 11.93
CA SER A 400 -31.78 -11.76 11.27
C SER A 400 -33.25 -11.44 10.93
N GLN A 401 -33.78 -10.29 11.40
CA GLN A 401 -35.16 -9.86 11.21
C GLN A 401 -35.23 -8.70 10.21
N LYS A 402 -35.98 -8.91 9.12
CA LYS A 402 -36.19 -7.91 8.05
C LYS A 402 -36.65 -6.56 8.58
N GLU A 403 -37.57 -6.55 9.54
CA GLU A 403 -38.16 -5.31 10.09
C GLU A 403 -37.13 -4.43 10.79
N ASN A 404 -36.10 -5.01 11.41
CA ASN A 404 -35.02 -4.23 12.01
C ASN A 404 -34.13 -3.57 10.96
N ILE A 405 -33.80 -4.27 9.89
CA ILE A 405 -33.07 -3.72 8.75
C ILE A 405 -33.88 -2.61 8.08
N LYS A 406 -35.21 -2.81 7.92
CA LYS A 406 -36.12 -1.80 7.35
C LYS A 406 -36.10 -0.50 8.16
N LYS A 407 -36.21 -0.58 9.49
CA LYS A 407 -36.13 0.61 10.37
C LYS A 407 -34.79 1.36 10.22
N GLN A 408 -33.67 0.61 10.12
CA GLN A 408 -32.36 1.23 9.87
C GLN A 408 -32.30 1.92 8.51
N ILE A 409 -32.89 1.34 7.47
CA ILE A 409 -32.96 1.93 6.12
C ILE A 409 -33.80 3.21 6.12
N GLU A 410 -34.98 3.17 6.74
CA GLU A 410 -35.86 4.34 6.87
C GLU A 410 -35.13 5.49 7.58
N LEU A 411 -34.45 5.17 8.68
CA LEU A 411 -33.62 6.14 9.40
C LEU A 411 -32.47 6.68 8.54
N ALA A 412 -31.73 5.84 7.84
CA ALA A 412 -30.64 6.26 6.98
C ALA A 412 -31.12 7.22 5.88
N LYS A 413 -32.23 6.90 5.22
CA LYS A 413 -32.83 7.75 4.18
C LYS A 413 -33.34 9.08 4.73
N GLN A 414 -33.97 9.06 5.93
CA GLN A 414 -34.48 10.26 6.61
C GLN A 414 -33.39 11.32 6.83
N TYR A 415 -32.14 10.89 6.98
CA TYR A 415 -31.01 11.78 7.28
C TYR A 415 -30.00 11.91 6.12
N GLY A 416 -30.35 11.45 4.91
CA GLY A 416 -29.56 11.68 3.72
C GLY A 416 -28.39 10.72 3.50
N ILE A 417 -28.36 9.59 4.20
CA ILE A 417 -27.37 8.54 3.92
C ILE A 417 -27.64 7.93 2.55
N TYR A 418 -26.62 7.91 1.70
CA TYR A 418 -26.73 7.40 0.34
C TYR A 418 -26.82 5.89 0.28
N GLY A 419 -26.02 5.20 1.09
CA GLY A 419 -25.96 3.76 1.08
C GLY A 419 -24.96 3.19 2.07
N TRP A 420 -24.85 1.87 2.07
CA TRP A 420 -24.03 1.11 2.99
C TRP A 420 -22.87 0.40 2.29
N SER A 421 -21.66 0.46 2.86
CA SER A 421 -20.52 -0.38 2.56
C SER A 421 -20.52 -1.54 3.55
N ILE A 422 -21.09 -2.68 3.15
CA ILE A 422 -21.38 -3.80 4.04
C ILE A 422 -20.13 -4.67 4.17
N TYR A 423 -19.69 -4.92 5.40
CA TYR A 423 -18.59 -5.85 5.65
C TYR A 423 -18.97 -7.27 5.22
N TYR A 424 -18.12 -7.84 4.37
CA TYR A 424 -18.32 -9.13 3.72
C TYR A 424 -17.23 -10.10 4.18
N TYR A 425 -17.65 -11.10 4.95
CA TYR A 425 -16.76 -12.09 5.56
C TYR A 425 -16.81 -13.40 4.77
N TRP A 426 -15.81 -13.61 3.92
CA TRP A 426 -15.70 -14.77 3.05
C TRP A 426 -14.37 -15.49 3.27
N PHE A 427 -14.41 -16.80 3.51
CA PHE A 427 -13.28 -17.67 3.86
C PHE A 427 -13.32 -18.95 3.04
N ASP A 428 -12.67 -19.00 1.87
CA ASP A 428 -12.59 -20.18 1.00
C ASP A 428 -13.94 -20.90 0.82
N ARG A 429 -14.94 -20.19 0.27
CA ARG A 429 -16.33 -20.65 0.04
C ARG A 429 -17.20 -20.77 1.31
N HIS A 430 -16.69 -20.41 2.46
CA HIS A 430 -17.48 -20.28 3.68
C HIS A 430 -17.73 -18.81 4.00
N ARG A 431 -18.97 -18.46 4.26
CA ARG A 431 -19.37 -17.11 4.64
C ARG A 431 -19.73 -17.04 6.11
N LEU A 432 -19.43 -15.92 6.72
CA LEU A 432 -19.92 -15.56 8.04
C LEU A 432 -20.84 -14.35 7.94
N MET A 433 -21.89 -14.33 8.76
CA MET A 433 -22.82 -13.19 8.88
C MET A 433 -23.52 -12.79 7.57
N GLU A 434 -23.76 -13.75 6.69
CA GLU A 434 -24.37 -13.50 5.38
C GLU A 434 -25.84 -13.08 5.45
N LYS A 435 -26.55 -13.49 6.50
CA LYS A 435 -28.00 -13.38 6.60
C LYS A 435 -28.55 -11.94 6.42
N PRO A 436 -27.99 -10.87 7.02
CA PRO A 436 -28.49 -9.51 6.78
C PRO A 436 -28.38 -9.05 5.34
N LEU A 437 -27.27 -9.39 4.67
CA LEU A 437 -27.06 -9.02 3.26
C LEU A 437 -27.98 -9.83 2.33
N ASP A 438 -28.19 -11.12 2.61
CA ASP A 438 -29.13 -11.96 1.87
C ASP A 438 -30.58 -11.48 2.04
N ILE A 439 -30.98 -11.05 3.26
CA ILE A 439 -32.30 -10.44 3.48
C ILE A 439 -32.48 -9.17 2.63
N ILE A 440 -31.46 -8.31 2.54
CA ILE A 440 -31.50 -7.11 1.69
C ILE A 440 -31.67 -7.53 0.22
N LEU A 441 -30.89 -8.52 -0.25
CA LEU A 441 -30.95 -8.98 -1.62
C LEU A 441 -32.33 -9.52 -2.00
N GLU A 442 -32.91 -10.37 -1.15
CA GLU A 442 -34.20 -11.05 -1.36
C GLU A 442 -35.39 -10.10 -1.28
N ASN A 443 -35.29 -8.98 -0.58
CA ASN A 443 -36.39 -8.05 -0.31
C ASN A 443 -36.15 -6.72 -1.00
N LYS A 444 -36.74 -6.50 -2.18
CA LYS A 444 -36.58 -5.27 -2.96
C LYS A 444 -37.21 -4.01 -2.33
N ASP A 445 -38.16 -4.19 -1.40
CA ASP A 445 -38.73 -3.12 -0.60
C ASP A 445 -37.76 -2.53 0.44
N LEU A 446 -36.64 -3.22 0.70
CA LEU A 446 -35.52 -2.68 1.48
C LEU A 446 -34.66 -1.77 0.59
N ASP A 447 -35.18 -0.58 0.29
CA ASP A 447 -34.64 0.38 -0.67
C ASP A 447 -33.45 1.16 -0.10
N ILE A 448 -32.24 0.54 -0.12
CA ILE A 448 -30.96 1.15 0.25
C ILE A 448 -29.91 0.77 -0.79
N ASN A 449 -29.08 1.76 -1.20
CA ASN A 449 -27.91 1.45 -2.02
C ASN A 449 -26.84 0.76 -1.15
N PHE A 450 -26.12 -0.20 -1.71
CA PHE A 450 -25.06 -0.90 -0.99
C PHE A 450 -23.90 -1.33 -1.89
N CYS A 451 -22.72 -1.50 -1.28
CA CYS A 451 -21.59 -2.17 -1.89
C CYS A 451 -20.94 -3.13 -0.89
N ILE A 452 -20.11 -4.01 -1.39
CA ILE A 452 -19.38 -5.00 -0.61
C ILE A 452 -18.01 -4.44 -0.22
N ASN A 453 -17.68 -4.59 1.08
CA ASN A 453 -16.36 -4.36 1.64
C ASN A 453 -15.81 -5.69 2.16
N TRP A 454 -14.95 -6.35 1.37
CA TRP A 454 -14.39 -7.63 1.76
C TRP A 454 -13.41 -7.49 2.91
N ALA A 455 -13.84 -7.91 4.11
CA ALA A 455 -13.05 -7.98 5.33
C ALA A 455 -12.09 -9.19 5.28
N ASN A 456 -11.04 -9.09 4.50
CA ASN A 456 -10.12 -10.15 4.15
C ASN A 456 -9.00 -10.38 5.17
N GLU A 457 -9.24 -10.19 6.45
CA GLU A 457 -8.33 -10.59 7.53
C GLU A 457 -8.71 -11.96 8.10
N ASN A 458 -7.76 -12.65 8.74
CA ASN A 458 -8.09 -13.84 9.52
C ASN A 458 -9.05 -13.49 10.65
N TRP A 459 -10.04 -14.33 10.91
CA TRP A 459 -10.87 -14.21 12.09
C TRP A 459 -10.09 -14.75 13.31
N SER A 460 -9.92 -13.94 14.35
CA SER A 460 -9.12 -14.28 15.52
C SER A 460 -9.80 -13.86 16.82
N LYS A 461 -9.38 -14.42 17.95
CA LYS A 461 -9.84 -14.01 19.30
C LYS A 461 -9.30 -12.63 19.74
N ARG A 462 -9.15 -11.72 18.82
CA ARG A 462 -8.61 -10.38 19.04
C ARG A 462 -9.38 -9.59 20.11
N TRP A 463 -10.64 -9.91 20.28
CA TRP A 463 -11.56 -9.19 21.16
C TRP A 463 -11.42 -9.55 22.65
N ASP A 464 -10.68 -10.62 22.96
CA ASP A 464 -10.32 -10.98 24.34
C ASP A 464 -8.82 -10.80 24.62
N GLY A 465 -8.10 -10.05 23.78
CA GLY A 465 -6.65 -9.87 23.91
C GLY A 465 -5.81 -11.04 23.39
N GLY A 466 -6.46 -12.04 22.74
CA GLY A 466 -5.84 -13.20 22.11
C GLY A 466 -5.47 -13.00 20.64
N ASP A 467 -4.73 -11.93 20.30
CA ASP A 467 -4.37 -11.57 18.91
C ASP A 467 -3.67 -12.70 18.10
N LYS A 468 -3.26 -13.79 18.76
CA LYS A 468 -2.49 -14.89 18.16
C LYS A 468 -3.33 -16.13 17.83
N GLU A 469 -4.52 -16.27 18.38
CA GLU A 469 -5.39 -17.42 18.14
C GLU A 469 -6.30 -17.17 16.94
N ILE A 470 -5.99 -17.84 15.82
CA ILE A 470 -6.79 -17.76 14.60
C ILE A 470 -7.93 -18.77 14.70
N LEU A 471 -9.17 -18.28 14.65
CA LEU A 471 -10.39 -19.09 14.66
C LEU A 471 -10.76 -19.57 13.25
N MET A 472 -10.60 -18.67 12.24
CA MET A 472 -10.78 -18.98 10.83
C MET A 472 -9.74 -18.23 9.98
N ALA A 473 -8.97 -18.98 9.20
CA ALA A 473 -7.90 -18.42 8.37
C ALA A 473 -8.38 -18.03 6.98
N GLN A 474 -7.88 -16.93 6.45
CA GLN A 474 -8.02 -16.58 5.04
C GLN A 474 -7.11 -17.46 4.17
N ASN A 475 -7.61 -17.86 3.01
CA ASN A 475 -6.84 -18.56 1.98
C ASN A 475 -6.66 -17.64 0.77
N TYR A 476 -5.40 -17.31 0.45
CA TYR A 476 -5.05 -16.42 -0.66
C TYR A 476 -4.45 -17.17 -1.87
N GLU A 477 -4.74 -18.46 -2.03
CA GLU A 477 -4.41 -19.21 -3.25
C GLU A 477 -5.20 -18.64 -4.43
N GLU A 478 -4.53 -18.35 -5.54
CA GLU A 478 -5.13 -17.66 -6.71
C GLU A 478 -6.35 -18.40 -7.25
N GLU A 479 -6.28 -19.75 -7.30
CA GLU A 479 -7.36 -20.62 -7.77
C GLU A 479 -8.61 -20.55 -6.89
N LYS A 480 -8.48 -20.11 -5.64
CA LYS A 480 -9.59 -20.00 -4.69
C LYS A 480 -10.21 -18.60 -4.70
N LEU A 481 -9.41 -17.57 -4.92
CA LEU A 481 -9.87 -16.19 -4.87
C LEU A 481 -10.92 -15.85 -5.94
N ILE A 482 -10.98 -16.59 -7.03
CA ILE A 482 -12.04 -16.45 -8.04
C ILE A 482 -13.44 -16.81 -7.49
N TYR A 483 -13.53 -17.70 -6.50
CA TYR A 483 -14.82 -18.06 -5.90
C TYR A 483 -15.39 -16.92 -5.03
N CYS A 484 -14.53 -16.01 -4.54
CA CYS A 484 -14.99 -14.84 -3.81
C CYS A 484 -15.84 -13.91 -4.70
N ILE A 485 -15.33 -13.58 -5.88
CA ILE A 485 -16.09 -12.73 -6.83
C ILE A 485 -17.33 -13.45 -7.39
N LYS A 486 -17.26 -14.76 -7.59
CA LYS A 486 -18.42 -15.56 -7.99
C LYS A 486 -19.53 -15.54 -6.95
N ASP A 487 -19.19 -15.56 -5.66
CA ASP A 487 -20.18 -15.43 -4.59
C ASP A 487 -20.74 -14.00 -4.47
N MET A 488 -19.93 -12.98 -4.78
CA MET A 488 -20.37 -11.57 -4.83
C MET A 488 -21.29 -11.27 -6.01
N GLU A 489 -21.24 -12.02 -7.10
CA GLU A 489 -21.95 -11.75 -8.37
C GLU A 489 -23.44 -11.46 -8.16
N LYS A 490 -24.13 -12.30 -7.36
CA LYS A 490 -25.57 -12.15 -7.10
C LYS A 490 -25.95 -10.80 -6.49
N TYR A 491 -25.05 -10.20 -5.67
CA TYR A 491 -25.24 -8.87 -5.08
C TYR A 491 -24.90 -7.78 -6.07
N ILE A 492 -23.81 -7.95 -6.83
CA ILE A 492 -23.33 -6.98 -7.84
C ILE A 492 -24.40 -6.76 -8.92
N ARG A 493 -25.22 -7.78 -9.24
CA ARG A 493 -26.31 -7.70 -10.21
C ARG A 493 -27.56 -6.96 -9.69
N ASP A 494 -27.62 -6.69 -8.38
CA ASP A 494 -28.74 -5.93 -7.82
C ASP A 494 -28.73 -4.48 -8.32
N GLU A 495 -29.89 -3.94 -8.70
CA GLU A 495 -30.00 -2.57 -9.19
C GLU A 495 -29.59 -1.51 -8.17
N ARG A 496 -29.73 -1.80 -6.85
CA ARG A 496 -29.32 -0.96 -5.74
C ARG A 496 -27.82 -1.03 -5.45
N TYR A 497 -27.08 -1.90 -6.15
CA TYR A 497 -25.63 -1.99 -5.94
C TYR A 497 -24.93 -0.70 -6.37
N ILE A 498 -24.10 -0.13 -5.51
CA ILE A 498 -23.40 1.14 -5.77
C ILE A 498 -22.45 0.98 -6.95
N LYS A 499 -22.54 1.92 -7.89
CA LYS A 499 -21.70 1.96 -9.09
C LYS A 499 -21.05 3.34 -9.22
N ILE A 500 -19.83 3.35 -9.75
CA ILE A 500 -19.08 4.55 -10.15
C ILE A 500 -18.86 4.44 -11.67
N ASP A 501 -19.32 5.39 -12.43
CA ASP A 501 -19.29 5.35 -13.91
C ASP A 501 -19.86 4.05 -14.49
N GLY A 502 -20.96 3.55 -13.90
CA GLY A 502 -21.59 2.29 -14.29
C GLY A 502 -20.87 1.03 -13.80
N LYS A 503 -19.69 1.13 -13.20
CA LYS A 503 -18.87 0.02 -12.70
C LYS A 503 -19.22 -0.28 -11.24
N PRO A 504 -19.55 -1.52 -10.88
CA PRO A 504 -19.87 -1.89 -9.51
C PRO A 504 -18.67 -1.66 -8.57
N LEU A 505 -18.93 -1.03 -7.42
CA LEU A 505 -17.93 -0.71 -6.40
C LEU A 505 -17.63 -1.91 -5.50
N ILE A 506 -16.38 -2.36 -5.47
CA ILE A 506 -15.91 -3.39 -4.54
C ILE A 506 -14.76 -2.80 -3.71
N ILE A 507 -14.81 -2.99 -2.38
CA ILE A 507 -13.76 -2.53 -1.47
C ILE A 507 -13.00 -3.74 -0.93
N VAL A 508 -11.66 -3.70 -0.97
CA VAL A 508 -10.77 -4.69 -0.37
C VAL A 508 -10.16 -4.09 0.89
N TYR A 509 -10.53 -4.63 2.06
CA TYR A 509 -10.19 -4.03 3.34
C TYR A 509 -8.67 -4.08 3.65
N LYS A 510 -7.99 -5.19 3.34
CA LYS A 510 -6.55 -5.35 3.62
C LYS A 510 -5.78 -5.85 2.38
N PRO A 511 -5.56 -5.01 1.38
CA PRO A 511 -4.90 -5.41 0.13
C PRO A 511 -3.54 -6.06 0.33
N THR A 512 -2.78 -5.61 1.33
CA THR A 512 -1.40 -6.04 1.59
C THR A 512 -1.26 -7.47 2.13
N LEU A 513 -2.37 -8.10 2.55
CA LEU A 513 -2.39 -9.50 2.95
C LEU A 513 -2.44 -10.45 1.75
N ILE A 514 -2.86 -9.97 0.58
CA ILE A 514 -3.02 -10.78 -0.63
C ILE A 514 -1.69 -10.80 -1.38
N PRO A 515 -1.02 -11.97 -1.54
CA PRO A 515 0.32 -12.04 -2.13
C PRO A 515 0.40 -11.52 -3.57
N ASN A 516 -0.59 -11.84 -4.39
CA ASN A 516 -0.67 -11.49 -5.81
C ASN A 516 -1.94 -10.68 -6.11
N VAL A 517 -2.16 -9.59 -5.37
CA VAL A 517 -3.40 -8.80 -5.44
C VAL A 517 -3.70 -8.29 -6.86
N LYS A 518 -2.68 -7.96 -7.65
CA LYS A 518 -2.85 -7.54 -9.04
C LYS A 518 -3.50 -8.63 -9.89
N ILE A 519 -3.00 -9.87 -9.80
CA ILE A 519 -3.54 -11.02 -10.54
C ILE A 519 -4.97 -11.31 -10.08
N MET A 520 -5.24 -11.25 -8.79
CA MET A 520 -6.60 -11.42 -8.27
C MET A 520 -7.56 -10.40 -8.89
N ILE A 521 -7.20 -9.13 -8.91
CA ILE A 521 -8.04 -8.05 -9.47
C ILE A 521 -8.24 -8.24 -10.98
N GLU A 522 -7.19 -8.62 -11.72
CA GLU A 522 -7.29 -8.94 -13.15
C GLU A 522 -8.24 -10.12 -13.40
N ASN A 523 -8.14 -11.19 -12.61
CA ASN A 523 -9.03 -12.34 -12.68
C ASN A 523 -10.49 -11.99 -12.34
N TRP A 524 -10.71 -11.14 -11.33
CA TRP A 524 -12.03 -10.65 -10.96
C TRP A 524 -12.67 -9.83 -12.07
N ARG A 525 -11.93 -8.91 -12.70
CA ARG A 525 -12.40 -8.10 -13.83
C ARG A 525 -12.70 -8.97 -15.05
N ASN A 526 -11.83 -9.96 -15.34
CA ASN A 526 -12.06 -10.91 -16.44
C ASN A 526 -13.38 -11.68 -16.23
N TYR A 527 -13.56 -12.24 -15.05
CA TYR A 527 -14.78 -12.95 -14.72
C TYR A 527 -16.04 -12.08 -14.87
N LEU A 528 -16.02 -10.85 -14.35
CA LEU A 528 -17.16 -9.95 -14.44
C LEU A 528 -17.48 -9.57 -15.89
N ARG A 529 -16.48 -9.47 -16.77
CA ARG A 529 -16.69 -9.29 -18.21
C ARG A 529 -17.30 -10.53 -18.86
N GLU A 530 -16.79 -11.72 -18.52
CA GLU A 530 -17.30 -13.00 -19.04
C GLU A 530 -18.78 -13.23 -18.70
N VAL A 531 -19.21 -12.85 -17.49
CA VAL A 531 -20.62 -12.99 -17.08
C VAL A 531 -21.50 -11.78 -17.47
N GLY A 532 -20.98 -10.85 -18.28
CA GLY A 532 -21.74 -9.74 -18.84
C GLY A 532 -22.03 -8.57 -17.88
N ILE A 533 -21.31 -8.48 -16.73
CA ILE A 533 -21.40 -7.33 -15.82
C ILE A 533 -20.53 -6.18 -16.31
N GLY A 534 -19.39 -6.46 -16.94
CA GLY A 534 -18.43 -5.48 -17.42
C GLY A 534 -17.30 -5.22 -16.41
N GLU A 535 -16.75 -3.99 -16.41
CA GLU A 535 -15.68 -3.58 -15.52
C GLU A 535 -16.19 -3.31 -14.10
N ALA A 536 -15.32 -3.57 -13.08
CA ALA A 536 -15.56 -3.19 -11.69
C ALA A 536 -14.68 -2.00 -11.28
N TYR A 537 -15.21 -1.14 -10.41
CA TYR A 537 -14.45 -0.13 -9.69
C TYR A 537 -13.97 -0.71 -8.37
N ILE A 538 -12.66 -0.97 -8.25
CA ILE A 538 -12.11 -1.68 -7.09
C ILE A 538 -11.27 -0.73 -6.26
N MET A 539 -11.68 -0.51 -5.00
CA MET A 539 -10.95 0.30 -4.04
C MET A 539 -10.20 -0.56 -3.03
N GLY A 540 -9.06 -0.05 -2.57
CA GLY A 540 -8.35 -0.60 -1.41
C GLY A 540 -8.47 0.30 -0.19
N VAL A 541 -8.48 -0.26 1.03
CA VAL A 541 -8.32 0.58 2.22
C VAL A 541 -6.85 0.97 2.37
N LYS A 542 -6.58 2.28 2.44
CA LYS A 542 -5.24 2.87 2.53
C LYS A 542 -4.67 2.71 3.93
N THR A 543 -4.05 1.58 4.21
CA THR A 543 -3.30 1.35 5.45
C THR A 543 -1.84 1.82 5.33
N PHE A 544 -1.10 1.88 6.44
CA PHE A 544 0.29 2.39 6.47
C PHE A 544 1.27 1.55 5.63
N ASP A 545 0.92 0.32 5.31
CA ASP A 545 1.70 -0.62 4.51
C ASP A 545 1.37 -0.58 3.00
N ILE A 546 0.42 0.25 2.57
CA ILE A 546 0.15 0.51 1.15
C ILE A 546 1.28 1.37 0.57
N THR A 547 1.93 0.84 -0.47
CA THR A 547 3.04 1.49 -1.20
C THR A 547 2.59 1.96 -2.58
N ASP A 548 3.45 2.69 -3.29
CA ASP A 548 3.16 3.25 -4.62
C ASP A 548 2.80 2.19 -5.67
N GLU A 549 3.24 0.94 -5.50
CA GLU A 549 2.88 -0.14 -6.43
C GLU A 549 1.39 -0.48 -6.44
N TYR A 550 0.67 -0.18 -5.35
CA TYR A 550 -0.77 -0.40 -5.27
C TYR A 550 -1.59 0.68 -6.03
N LYS A 551 -1.01 1.86 -6.28
CA LYS A 551 -1.70 2.97 -6.97
C LYS A 551 -2.21 2.61 -8.37
N ASN A 552 -1.47 1.76 -9.09
CA ASN A 552 -1.80 1.31 -10.43
C ASN A 552 -2.63 0.01 -10.46
N ILE A 553 -2.99 -0.51 -9.29
CA ILE A 553 -3.76 -1.74 -9.16
C ILE A 553 -5.22 -1.43 -8.83
N PHE A 554 -5.45 -0.44 -7.96
CA PHE A 554 -6.77 -0.01 -7.51
C PHE A 554 -7.20 1.26 -8.22
N ASP A 555 -8.52 1.40 -8.46
CA ASP A 555 -9.11 2.60 -9.08
C ASP A 555 -9.17 3.77 -8.09
N GLY A 556 -9.13 3.49 -6.78
CA GLY A 556 -9.09 4.49 -5.72
C GLY A 556 -8.83 3.86 -4.35
N PHE A 557 -8.80 4.70 -3.33
CA PHE A 557 -8.59 4.26 -1.95
C PHE A 557 -9.57 4.93 -0.99
N VAL A 558 -9.88 4.21 0.07
CA VAL A 558 -10.57 4.73 1.26
C VAL A 558 -9.53 4.84 2.38
N PRO A 559 -9.48 5.94 3.17
CA PRO A 559 -8.48 6.08 4.23
C PRO A 559 -8.73 5.08 5.36
N PRO A 560 -7.68 4.64 6.05
CA PRO A 560 -7.84 3.99 7.34
C PRO A 560 -8.22 5.03 8.38
N PHE A 561 -8.92 4.60 9.40
CA PHE A 561 -9.15 5.40 10.59
C PHE A 561 -7.91 5.32 11.48
N GLY A 562 -7.14 6.40 11.56
CA GLY A 562 -5.94 6.49 12.36
C GLY A 562 -4.97 7.54 11.82
N MET A 563 -4.80 8.61 12.57
CA MET A 563 -3.92 9.72 12.25
C MET A 563 -2.92 9.92 13.38
N GLU A 564 -1.79 10.62 13.12
CA GLU A 564 -0.89 11.06 14.19
C GLU A 564 -1.62 12.11 15.05
N ILE A 565 -2.06 11.70 16.25
CA ILE A 565 -2.86 12.52 17.16
C ILE A 565 -2.19 12.57 18.51
N LYS A 566 -2.41 13.67 19.22
CA LYS A 566 -1.84 13.85 20.55
C LYS A 566 -2.51 12.93 21.57
N VAL A 567 -1.68 12.22 22.31
CA VAL A 567 -2.10 11.39 23.45
C VAL A 567 -2.37 12.28 24.66
N MET A 568 -3.47 12.00 25.37
CA MET A 568 -3.89 12.80 26.52
C MET A 568 -4.08 12.01 27.82
N ASN A 569 -3.57 10.80 27.91
CA ASN A 569 -3.68 9.94 29.09
C ASN A 569 -3.30 10.66 30.40
N ASN A 570 -2.24 11.47 30.38
CA ASN A 570 -1.76 12.22 31.55
C ASN A 570 -2.70 13.35 32.02
N GLN A 571 -3.71 13.70 31.24
CA GLN A 571 -4.69 14.74 31.56
C GLN A 571 -5.98 14.16 32.16
N LEU A 572 -6.13 12.83 32.19
CA LEU A 572 -7.33 12.14 32.59
C LEU A 572 -7.15 11.45 33.94
N LYS A 573 -8.21 11.32 34.72
CA LYS A 573 -8.26 10.57 35.97
C LYS A 573 -8.86 9.18 35.73
N PHE A 574 -8.10 8.13 35.98
CA PHE A 574 -8.48 6.75 35.69
C PHE A 574 -9.02 6.02 36.91
N PHE A 575 -10.19 5.40 36.79
CA PHE A 575 -10.77 4.48 37.77
C PHE A 575 -10.12 3.09 37.67
N ASN A 576 -9.83 2.63 36.45
CA ASN A 576 -9.33 1.27 36.20
C ASN A 576 -7.79 1.23 36.21
N LYS A 577 -7.22 0.66 37.26
CA LYS A 577 -5.76 0.46 37.41
C LYS A 577 -5.16 -0.52 36.38
N ASN A 578 -5.98 -1.36 35.74
CA ASN A 578 -5.56 -2.29 34.70
C ASN A 578 -5.59 -1.67 33.29
N PHE A 579 -6.04 -0.43 33.16
CA PHE A 579 -6.07 0.25 31.85
C PHE A 579 -4.65 0.46 31.31
N LYS A 580 -4.41 0.01 30.09
CA LYS A 580 -3.14 0.13 29.35
C LYS A 580 -3.36 0.68 27.93
N GLY A 581 -4.57 1.21 27.69
CA GLY A 581 -4.98 1.77 26.41
C GLY A 581 -4.40 3.14 26.14
N VAL A 582 -4.69 3.68 24.98
CA VAL A 582 -4.28 5.02 24.55
C VAL A 582 -5.52 5.88 24.35
N VAL A 583 -5.50 7.08 24.89
CA VAL A 583 -6.57 8.07 24.69
C VAL A 583 -6.03 9.23 23.87
N TYR A 584 -6.67 9.50 22.75
CA TYR A 584 -6.33 10.54 21.79
C TYR A 584 -7.30 11.73 21.89
N ASP A 585 -6.84 12.92 21.58
CA ASP A 585 -7.60 14.15 21.60
C ASP A 585 -8.37 14.38 20.28
N TYR A 586 -9.65 14.05 20.26
CA TYR A 586 -10.52 14.23 19.09
C TYR A 586 -10.68 15.71 18.71
N LYS A 587 -10.84 16.58 19.70
CA LYS A 587 -11.00 18.01 19.46
C LYS A 587 -9.78 18.58 18.75
N ARG A 588 -8.59 18.26 19.24
CA ARG A 588 -7.35 18.74 18.63
C ARG A 588 -7.17 18.23 17.21
N MET A 589 -7.58 17.00 16.92
CA MET A 589 -7.56 16.44 15.56
C MET A 589 -8.39 17.30 14.61
N VAL A 590 -9.58 17.76 15.07
CA VAL A 590 -10.47 18.61 14.28
C VAL A 590 -9.90 20.02 14.15
N ASP A 591 -9.43 20.62 15.24
CA ASP A 591 -8.86 21.98 15.24
C ASP A 591 -7.63 22.09 14.32
N GLU A 592 -6.75 21.09 14.32
CA GLU A 592 -5.53 21.02 13.50
C GLU A 592 -5.80 20.47 12.08
N LYS A 593 -7.01 20.05 11.75
CA LYS A 593 -7.45 19.50 10.46
C LYS A 593 -6.50 18.40 9.93
N THR A 594 -6.03 17.54 10.81
CA THR A 594 -5.03 16.51 10.46
C THR A 594 -5.53 15.52 9.40
N TYR A 595 -6.83 15.45 9.18
CA TYR A 595 -7.53 14.64 8.19
C TYR A 595 -7.46 15.21 6.76
N LEU A 596 -7.09 16.48 6.56
CA LEU A 596 -6.96 17.11 5.23
C LEU A 596 -5.56 16.95 4.64
N ARG A 597 -4.71 16.08 5.17
CA ARG A 597 -3.38 15.84 4.60
C ARG A 597 -3.49 15.39 3.15
N PRO A 598 -2.66 15.96 2.25
CA PRO A 598 -2.67 15.57 0.86
C PRO A 598 -2.15 14.13 0.68
N PHE A 599 -2.71 13.44 -0.29
CA PHE A 599 -2.26 12.13 -0.74
C PHE A 599 -1.83 12.23 -2.21
N ASP A 600 -0.91 11.39 -2.62
CA ASP A 600 -0.36 11.36 -3.96
C ASP A 600 -1.08 10.35 -4.90
N HIS A 601 -2.32 9.99 -4.54
CA HIS A 601 -3.19 9.08 -5.30
C HIS A 601 -4.67 9.38 -4.99
N LYS A 602 -5.56 8.85 -5.83
CA LYS A 602 -7.01 9.03 -5.69
C LYS A 602 -7.51 8.47 -4.37
N LEU A 603 -7.93 9.36 -3.47
CA LEU A 603 -8.41 9.03 -2.13
C LEU A 603 -9.81 9.61 -1.90
N TYR A 604 -10.77 8.73 -1.65
CA TYR A 604 -12.10 9.11 -1.16
C TYR A 604 -12.03 9.33 0.34
N ARG A 605 -12.49 10.48 0.81
CA ARG A 605 -12.35 10.86 2.23
C ARG A 605 -13.15 9.98 3.17
N GLY A 606 -12.68 9.83 4.41
CA GLY A 606 -13.33 9.08 5.47
C GLY A 606 -13.40 9.87 6.77
N ILE A 607 -14.44 9.60 7.56
CA ILE A 607 -14.73 10.23 8.84
C ILE A 607 -15.32 9.22 9.83
N PHE A 608 -15.17 9.48 11.12
CA PHE A 608 -15.89 8.75 12.17
C PHE A 608 -16.53 9.72 13.19
N PRO A 609 -17.76 9.43 13.66
CA PRO A 609 -18.45 10.30 14.62
C PRO A 609 -17.76 10.30 15.99
N ALA A 610 -17.31 9.14 16.44
CA ALA A 610 -16.56 8.91 17.66
C ALA A 610 -15.77 7.60 17.51
N TRP A 611 -14.85 7.34 18.43
CA TRP A 611 -14.13 6.06 18.48
C TRP A 611 -13.77 5.71 19.92
N ASP A 612 -14.28 4.61 20.40
CA ASP A 612 -13.94 4.02 21.71
C ASP A 612 -14.15 2.51 21.64
N ASN A 613 -13.08 1.75 21.38
CA ASN A 613 -13.14 0.29 21.25
C ASN A 613 -12.94 -0.45 22.59
N SER A 614 -13.11 0.24 23.72
CA SER A 614 -13.02 -0.37 25.04
C SER A 614 -14.04 -1.52 25.28
N PRO A 615 -15.22 -1.58 24.65
CA PRO A 615 -16.08 -2.74 24.71
C PRO A 615 -15.44 -4.03 24.20
N ARG A 616 -14.64 -3.96 23.13
CA ARG A 616 -13.90 -5.09 22.58
C ARG A 616 -12.55 -5.30 23.26
N ARG A 617 -11.84 -4.21 23.61
CA ARG A 617 -10.48 -4.20 24.15
C ARG A 617 -10.41 -3.62 25.55
N GLN A 618 -11.00 -4.28 26.51
CA GLN A 618 -11.21 -3.77 27.87
C GLN A 618 -9.97 -3.19 28.56
N PHE A 619 -8.77 -3.72 28.30
CA PHE A 619 -7.55 -3.26 28.98
C PHE A 619 -6.58 -2.48 28.12
N THR A 620 -6.68 -2.63 26.79
CA THR A 620 -5.76 -2.00 25.83
C THR A 620 -6.51 -1.29 24.71
N PRO A 621 -7.56 -0.50 24.99
CA PRO A 621 -8.32 0.19 23.95
C PRO A 621 -7.52 1.34 23.34
N ASP A 622 -7.96 1.71 22.12
CA ASP A 622 -7.67 2.99 21.49
C ASP A 622 -8.93 3.84 21.53
N ILE A 623 -8.88 5.02 22.13
CA ILE A 623 -10.03 5.88 22.38
C ILE A 623 -9.75 7.29 21.82
N PHE A 624 -10.65 7.82 21.00
CA PHE A 624 -10.65 9.23 20.59
C PHE A 624 -11.64 9.98 21.45
N TRP A 625 -11.16 10.56 22.54
CA TRP A 625 -12.00 11.20 23.54
C TRP A 625 -12.30 12.66 23.21
N GLY A 626 -13.46 13.14 23.66
CA GLY A 626 -13.90 14.51 23.47
C GLY A 626 -14.62 14.77 22.16
N SER A 627 -15.05 13.71 21.45
CA SER A 627 -15.94 13.86 20.30
C SER A 627 -17.28 14.46 20.73
N THR A 628 -17.78 15.38 19.91
CA THR A 628 -19.12 15.97 20.01
C THR A 628 -19.75 16.06 18.62
N PRO A 629 -21.11 16.08 18.53
CA PRO A 629 -21.78 16.26 17.24
C PRO A 629 -21.32 17.51 16.48
N LYS A 630 -20.98 18.60 17.20
CA LYS A 630 -20.48 19.83 16.57
C LYS A 630 -19.09 19.70 15.98
N LEU A 631 -18.17 19.00 16.64
CA LEU A 631 -16.84 18.72 16.09
C LEU A 631 -16.92 17.80 14.89
N TYR A 632 -17.78 16.78 14.95
CA TYR A 632 -18.06 15.90 13.82
C TYR A 632 -18.62 16.68 12.63
N GLU A 633 -19.60 17.57 12.87
CA GLU A 633 -20.18 18.44 11.84
C GLU A 633 -19.10 19.30 11.15
N THR A 634 -18.22 19.93 11.97
CA THR A 634 -17.11 20.74 11.46
C THR A 634 -16.16 19.92 10.57
N TRP A 635 -15.78 18.72 11.02
CA TRP A 635 -14.95 17.83 10.23
C TRP A 635 -15.62 17.40 8.93
N LEU A 636 -16.88 16.97 8.99
CA LEU A 636 -17.64 16.55 7.81
C LEU A 636 -17.80 17.72 6.81
N GLU A 637 -18.01 18.93 7.30
CA GLU A 637 -18.11 20.12 6.45
C GLU A 637 -16.80 20.36 5.67
N ASP A 638 -15.65 20.25 6.32
CA ASP A 638 -14.35 20.38 5.65
C ASP A 638 -14.17 19.31 4.56
N LEU A 639 -14.57 18.06 4.85
CA LEU A 639 -14.47 16.96 3.87
C LEU A 639 -15.43 17.15 2.70
N VAL A 640 -16.65 17.64 2.94
CA VAL A 640 -17.62 17.91 1.87
C VAL A 640 -17.07 18.99 0.93
N LYS A 641 -16.52 20.09 1.46
CA LYS A 641 -15.88 21.14 0.65
C LYS A 641 -14.77 20.57 -0.22
N GLU A 642 -13.83 19.87 0.41
CA GLU A 642 -12.67 19.30 -0.31
C GLU A 642 -13.11 18.25 -1.35
N THR A 643 -14.09 17.40 -1.04
CA THR A 643 -14.63 16.42 -1.97
C THR A 643 -15.29 17.07 -3.18
N LEU A 644 -16.02 18.17 -2.98
CA LEU A 644 -16.67 18.91 -4.06
C LEU A 644 -15.66 19.60 -4.98
N GLU A 645 -14.56 20.10 -4.42
CA GLU A 645 -13.48 20.80 -5.15
C GLU A 645 -12.47 19.83 -5.82
N ASN A 646 -12.46 18.55 -5.46
CA ASN A 646 -11.51 17.57 -5.97
C ASN A 646 -11.99 16.96 -7.30
N ASP A 647 -11.48 17.44 -8.42
CA ASP A 647 -11.84 16.97 -9.76
C ASP A 647 -11.20 15.62 -10.16
N GLU A 648 -10.27 15.09 -9.33
CA GLU A 648 -9.67 13.76 -9.58
C GLU A 648 -10.60 12.60 -9.22
N LEU A 649 -11.66 12.86 -8.42
CA LEU A 649 -12.62 11.85 -8.00
C LEU A 649 -13.65 11.59 -9.11
N ASP A 650 -13.84 10.31 -9.46
CA ASP A 650 -14.82 9.87 -10.46
C ASP A 650 -16.26 10.03 -9.95
N ASP A 651 -16.46 10.06 -8.63
CA ASP A 651 -17.74 10.35 -7.98
C ASP A 651 -17.51 11.08 -6.66
N LYS A 652 -18.48 11.88 -6.21
CA LYS A 652 -18.37 12.67 -4.98
C LYS A 652 -18.90 11.88 -3.78
N MET A 653 -17.99 11.09 -3.15
CA MET A 653 -18.31 10.17 -2.04
C MET A 653 -17.48 10.46 -0.80
N ILE A 654 -18.09 10.29 0.38
CA ILE A 654 -17.42 10.28 1.68
C ILE A 654 -17.83 9.02 2.42
N PHE A 655 -16.86 8.32 3.01
CA PHE A 655 -17.10 7.11 3.79
C PHE A 655 -17.14 7.42 5.28
N VAL A 656 -18.16 6.93 5.99
CA VAL A 656 -18.30 7.12 7.43
C VAL A 656 -18.10 5.79 8.16
N ASN A 657 -17.23 5.76 9.12
CA ASN A 657 -17.05 4.62 10.03
C ASN A 657 -17.71 4.93 11.37
N ALA A 658 -18.90 4.46 11.60
CA ALA A 658 -19.71 3.60 10.78
C ALA A 658 -21.21 3.90 11.00
N TRP A 659 -22.08 3.13 10.36
CA TRP A 659 -23.49 3.13 10.70
C TRP A 659 -23.70 2.61 12.12
N ASN A 660 -23.17 1.40 12.41
CA ASN A 660 -23.50 0.61 13.58
C ASN A 660 -22.31 -0.10 14.28
N GLU A 661 -21.13 0.47 14.29
CA GLU A 661 -19.99 -0.08 15.06
C GLU A 661 -20.07 0.31 16.54
N TRP A 662 -21.14 -0.15 17.23
CA TRP A 662 -21.41 0.17 18.63
C TRP A 662 -20.29 -0.23 19.60
N ALA A 663 -19.69 -1.40 19.41
CA ALA A 663 -18.59 -1.86 20.26
C ALA A 663 -17.23 -1.17 19.99
N GLU A 664 -17.17 -0.33 18.95
CA GLU A 664 -16.07 0.60 18.70
C GLU A 664 -16.45 2.04 19.02
N GLY A 665 -17.67 2.28 19.54
CA GLY A 665 -18.19 3.61 19.82
C GLY A 665 -18.43 4.45 18.55
N ALA A 666 -18.19 3.87 17.38
CA ALA A 666 -18.25 4.53 16.08
C ALA A 666 -19.60 4.24 15.40
N CYS A 667 -20.65 4.91 15.79
CA CYS A 667 -21.97 4.71 15.21
C CYS A 667 -22.70 6.02 14.97
N LEU A 668 -23.43 6.11 13.84
CA LEU A 668 -24.34 7.19 13.51
C LEU A 668 -25.77 6.96 14.03
N GLU A 669 -26.09 5.70 14.34
CA GLU A 669 -27.38 5.37 14.93
C GLU A 669 -27.60 6.13 16.25
N PRO A 670 -28.86 6.52 16.57
CA PRO A 670 -29.15 7.38 17.73
C PRO A 670 -28.84 6.68 19.05
N ASP A 671 -28.10 7.38 19.91
CA ASP A 671 -27.67 6.88 21.20
C ASP A 671 -28.39 7.65 22.36
N ARG A 672 -28.33 7.10 23.59
CA ARG A 672 -28.95 7.69 24.77
C ARG A 672 -28.31 9.00 25.27
N ASN A 673 -27.13 9.36 24.74
CA ASN A 673 -26.44 10.58 25.16
C ASN A 673 -26.79 11.78 24.32
N TYR A 674 -26.83 11.56 22.99
CA TYR A 674 -26.97 12.63 22.01
C TYR A 674 -28.25 12.51 21.17
N GLY A 675 -29.01 11.40 21.33
CA GLY A 675 -30.16 11.14 20.46
C GLY A 675 -29.71 11.07 19.00
N TYR A 676 -30.33 11.85 18.17
CA TYR A 676 -30.06 11.90 16.72
C TYR A 676 -28.96 12.91 16.32
N ALA A 677 -28.20 13.49 17.26
CA ALA A 677 -27.34 14.65 16.99
C ALA A 677 -26.25 14.39 15.95
N TYR A 678 -25.61 13.21 15.94
CA TYR A 678 -24.55 12.90 14.95
C TYR A 678 -25.12 12.72 13.54
N ILE A 679 -26.22 12.00 13.42
CA ILE A 679 -26.84 11.82 12.10
C ILE A 679 -27.52 13.11 11.62
N GLN A 680 -28.05 13.94 12.55
CA GLN A 680 -28.55 15.28 12.23
C GLN A 680 -27.45 16.23 11.77
N ALA A 681 -26.25 16.14 12.37
CA ALA A 681 -25.09 16.89 11.92
C ALA A 681 -24.68 16.50 10.48
N THR A 682 -24.78 15.21 10.15
CA THR A 682 -24.57 14.74 8.76
C THR A 682 -25.56 15.40 7.81
N ARG A 683 -26.84 15.37 8.16
CA ARG A 683 -27.91 16.01 7.38
C ARG A 683 -27.71 17.51 7.23
N ASN A 684 -27.37 18.22 8.30
CA ASN A 684 -27.14 19.67 8.27
C ASN A 684 -26.07 20.06 7.26
N VAL A 685 -24.97 19.32 7.23
CA VAL A 685 -23.90 19.56 6.26
C VAL A 685 -24.39 19.29 4.84
N LEU A 686 -25.10 18.19 4.59
CA LEU A 686 -25.64 17.88 3.27
C LEU A 686 -26.62 18.96 2.81
N GLU A 687 -27.56 19.42 3.66
CA GLU A 687 -28.50 20.50 3.33
C GLU A 687 -27.78 21.82 3.01
N LYS A 688 -26.69 22.14 3.73
CA LYS A 688 -25.89 23.34 3.53
C LYS A 688 -25.19 23.38 2.17
N TYR A 689 -24.71 22.22 1.71
CA TYR A 689 -23.95 22.06 0.46
C TYR A 689 -24.77 21.44 -0.68
N LYS A 690 -26.10 21.39 -0.50
CA LYS A 690 -27.01 20.87 -1.51
C LYS A 690 -26.87 21.66 -2.82
N ARG A 691 -26.51 20.96 -3.90
CA ARG A 691 -26.40 21.55 -5.22
C ARG A 691 -27.78 21.56 -5.91
N LYS A 692 -28.23 22.74 -6.30
CA LYS A 692 -29.48 22.92 -7.05
C LYS A 692 -29.36 22.45 -8.49
#